data_b69f5286df335b5e6a9bd0957e371589
#
_entry.id   b69f5286df335b5e6a9bd0957e371589
#
_cell.length_a   1.000
_cell.length_b   1.000
_cell.length_c   1.000
_cell.angle_alpha   90.00
_cell.angle_beta   90.00
_cell.angle_gamma   90.00
#
_symmetry.space_group_name_H-M   'P 1'
#
loop_
_entity.id
_entity.type
_entity.pdbx_description
1 polymer ?
#
loop_
_entity_poly.entity_id
_entity_poly.type
_entity_poly.pdbx_seq_one_letter_code
_entity_poly.pdbx_strand_id
1 'polypeptide(L)'
;MEYNNELELAWEFVEHTGISIFLTGKAGTGKTTFLRTLRQKSSKTMVVVAPTGVAAINAGGVTIHSFFQLPLSPYIPGSSYRDKFSFSKEKLRIIRALDLLVIDEISMVRSDLLDAIDNALRKYRRSPLPFGGVQLLMIGDLQQLAPVVTPRDEAMLRGHYDSPYFFGSKALAQIPYVTLQLTRVFRQQNERFVEILNHVRDNRLTPADLQMLHSRVQPSFRPAAGSDYIRLTSHNSMADSYNAQQIAMLTTPARNYEAKVKGVFPETSYPTPLSLTLKVGAQVMFIKNDSTGAHRYYNGKIGHVTYADRDTVRVLCPGDTEEIVVEPEIWENARYTVNESTNTIDTEVQGTFAQLPLRLAWAITIHKSQGLTFDHVIIDAGASFAPGQVYVALSRCKTLEGIVLATPLDRVFLGCDPTVRSFISNQEEEAARSASELQQIKQAYVRHTLAELFNFRSLADMQHSLSRLLTSTYSHAFPEETVRQQQIELELREKIIDVADRWLTLINGATVAQLVEPQFLDRVKKGAEYFRDSLTAIFGDSLRRAARVRSDNKKASQRVRELTLDLSQSLSADCSLLDAVAQHGFTVSGYLKYKQSATLDATTEKSLKRVANGGRFTDPASSPAPKSAKNRATKAPKEPRTYSHEVTYEMFRAGMTREEIARERSLAIGTITSHLMHYADKGELDPGDIFTPAVVNAVRSAMQSLPPDASSPQIAALLPDTIPLNDIVCIRSLLR
;
A
#
# COMPACT_ATOMS: atom_id res chain seq x y z
N MET A 1 -7.55 -26.91 10.95
CA MET A 1 -7.96 -25.71 11.71
C MET A 1 -9.12 -26.14 12.60
N GLU A 2 -9.00 -25.96 13.89
CA GLU A 2 -10.16 -26.08 14.76
C GLU A 2 -11.18 -25.02 14.34
N TYR A 3 -12.43 -25.44 14.17
CA TYR A 3 -13.53 -24.59 13.74
C TYR A 3 -13.68 -23.39 14.68
N ASN A 4 -13.55 -22.20 14.14
CA ASN A 4 -13.85 -20.95 14.83
C ASN A 4 -14.97 -20.24 14.06
N ASN A 5 -16.17 -20.31 14.60
CA ASN A 5 -17.38 -19.72 14.01
C ASN A 5 -17.21 -18.21 13.70
N GLU A 6 -16.42 -17.49 14.51
CA GLU A 6 -16.19 -16.05 14.31
C GLU A 6 -15.33 -15.76 13.06
N LEU A 7 -14.32 -16.60 12.78
CA LEU A 7 -13.49 -16.49 11.57
C LEU A 7 -14.25 -16.91 10.31
N GLU A 8 -15.15 -17.90 10.43
CA GLU A 8 -16.03 -18.28 9.33
C GLU A 8 -17.04 -17.16 9.03
N LEU A 9 -17.61 -16.56 10.06
CA LEU A 9 -18.49 -15.39 9.92
C LEU A 9 -17.75 -14.22 9.27
N ALA A 10 -16.50 -13.93 9.65
CA ALA A 10 -15.68 -12.91 9.03
C ALA A 10 -15.43 -13.21 7.53
N TRP A 11 -15.18 -14.47 7.19
CA TRP A 11 -15.04 -14.91 5.81
C TRP A 11 -16.30 -14.65 5.00
N GLU A 12 -17.47 -15.02 5.55
CA GLU A 12 -18.76 -14.85 4.90
C GLU A 12 -19.07 -13.37 4.61
N PHE A 13 -18.77 -12.48 5.58
CA PHE A 13 -18.93 -11.06 5.37
C PHE A 13 -17.97 -10.50 4.31
N VAL A 14 -16.71 -10.91 4.33
CA VAL A 14 -15.72 -10.44 3.35
C VAL A 14 -16.09 -10.91 1.95
N GLU A 15 -16.34 -12.20 1.76
CA GLU A 15 -16.45 -12.80 0.43
C GLU A 15 -17.84 -12.61 -0.20
N HIS A 16 -18.89 -12.65 0.61
CA HIS A 16 -20.26 -12.67 0.12
C HIS A 16 -21.06 -11.40 0.39
N THR A 17 -20.39 -10.32 0.83
CA THR A 17 -21.02 -9.00 1.02
C THR A 17 -20.13 -7.87 0.56
N GLY A 18 -20.71 -6.67 0.39
CA GLY A 18 -19.99 -5.42 0.12
C GLY A 18 -19.83 -4.53 1.36
N ILE A 19 -20.34 -4.96 2.53
CA ILE A 19 -20.28 -4.16 3.74
C ILE A 19 -18.86 -4.14 4.31
N SER A 20 -18.41 -3.00 4.77
CA SER A 20 -17.10 -2.87 5.43
C SER A 20 -17.09 -3.57 6.79
N ILE A 21 -15.92 -4.00 7.25
CA ILE A 21 -15.77 -4.84 8.43
C ILE A 21 -14.69 -4.27 9.34
N PHE A 22 -14.99 -4.16 10.63
CA PHE A 22 -14.00 -3.99 11.68
C PHE A 22 -13.79 -5.35 12.38
N LEU A 23 -12.69 -6.03 12.05
CA LEU A 23 -12.30 -7.30 12.67
C LEU A 23 -11.39 -7.01 13.87
N THR A 24 -11.93 -7.11 15.05
CA THR A 24 -11.21 -6.88 16.31
C THR A 24 -11.03 -8.15 17.11
N GLY A 25 -10.19 -8.09 18.13
CA GLY A 25 -9.96 -9.20 19.04
C GLY A 25 -8.65 -9.06 19.78
N LYS A 26 -8.52 -9.78 20.87
CA LYS A 26 -7.36 -9.76 21.76
C LYS A 26 -6.06 -10.16 21.02
N ALA A 27 -4.92 -9.91 21.64
CA ALA A 27 -3.65 -10.43 21.15
C ALA A 27 -3.69 -11.96 21.07
N GLY A 28 -3.27 -12.55 19.95
CA GLY A 28 -3.24 -14.01 19.79
C GLY A 28 -4.55 -14.68 19.41
N THR A 29 -5.57 -13.94 18.93
CA THR A 29 -6.87 -14.51 18.49
C THR A 29 -6.90 -14.96 17.03
N GLY A 30 -5.77 -14.93 16.30
CA GLY A 30 -5.70 -15.50 14.95
C GLY A 30 -5.93 -14.51 13.81
N LYS A 31 -6.02 -13.19 14.05
CA LYS A 31 -6.22 -12.14 13.03
C LYS A 31 -5.26 -12.25 11.83
N THR A 32 -3.96 -12.38 12.10
CA THR A 32 -2.93 -12.52 11.06
C THR A 32 -3.06 -13.83 10.27
N THR A 33 -3.48 -14.90 10.92
CA THR A 33 -3.74 -16.20 10.27
C THR A 33 -4.95 -16.09 9.34
N PHE A 34 -6.00 -15.42 9.77
CA PHE A 34 -7.16 -15.12 8.94
C PHE A 34 -6.76 -14.32 7.68
N LEU A 35 -5.99 -13.24 7.85
CA LEU A 35 -5.51 -12.43 6.73
C LEU A 35 -4.70 -13.25 5.72
N ARG A 36 -3.84 -14.16 6.20
CA ARG A 36 -3.06 -15.06 5.33
C ARG A 36 -3.97 -15.99 4.53
N THR A 37 -4.98 -16.57 5.18
CA THR A 37 -5.97 -17.43 4.51
C THR A 37 -6.78 -16.67 3.49
N LEU A 38 -7.20 -15.45 3.83
CA LEU A 38 -7.96 -14.57 2.96
C LEU A 38 -7.19 -14.27 1.66
N ARG A 39 -5.90 -13.91 1.78
CA ARG A 39 -5.04 -13.66 0.61
C ARG A 39 -4.92 -14.84 -0.35
N GLN A 40 -4.99 -16.06 0.17
CA GLN A 40 -4.84 -17.27 -0.64
C GLN A 40 -6.14 -17.72 -1.32
N LYS A 41 -7.29 -17.42 -0.73
CA LYS A 41 -8.56 -18.05 -1.09
C LYS A 41 -9.63 -17.07 -1.57
N SER A 42 -9.54 -15.79 -1.28
CA SER A 42 -10.58 -14.82 -1.68
C SER A 42 -10.63 -14.63 -3.18
N SER A 43 -11.85 -14.49 -3.69
CA SER A 43 -12.11 -14.15 -5.09
C SER A 43 -12.04 -12.65 -5.37
N LYS A 44 -11.97 -11.82 -4.32
CA LYS A 44 -11.91 -10.35 -4.45
C LYS A 44 -10.52 -9.85 -4.77
N THR A 45 -10.47 -8.86 -5.64
CA THR A 45 -9.24 -8.09 -5.89
C THR A 45 -8.88 -7.30 -4.65
N MET A 46 -7.81 -7.70 -3.96
CA MET A 46 -7.46 -7.07 -2.70
C MET A 46 -6.07 -6.45 -2.68
N VAL A 47 -5.95 -5.41 -1.87
CA VAL A 47 -4.68 -4.81 -1.47
C VAL A 47 -4.61 -4.79 0.04
N VAL A 48 -3.46 -5.18 0.60
CA VAL A 48 -3.19 -5.15 2.04
C VAL A 48 -2.25 -3.98 2.33
N VAL A 49 -2.65 -3.13 3.25
CA VAL A 49 -1.84 -2.00 3.71
C VAL A 49 -1.74 -1.98 5.24
N ALA A 50 -0.68 -1.35 5.76
CA ALA A 50 -0.51 -1.14 7.19
C ALA A 50 0.15 0.21 7.48
N PRO A 51 0.01 0.76 8.70
CA PRO A 51 0.58 2.06 9.05
C PRO A 51 2.10 2.08 9.12
N THR A 52 2.74 0.96 9.46
CA THR A 52 4.20 0.86 9.62
C THR A 52 4.81 -0.17 8.67
N GLY A 53 6.12 -0.02 8.37
CA GLY A 53 6.84 -0.95 7.51
C GLY A 53 6.88 -2.38 8.07
N VAL A 54 7.06 -2.51 9.38
CA VAL A 54 7.10 -3.83 10.05
C VAL A 54 5.72 -4.52 9.97
N ALA A 55 4.65 -3.78 10.27
CA ALA A 55 3.30 -4.33 10.15
C ALA A 55 2.98 -4.71 8.70
N ALA A 56 3.37 -3.88 7.72
CA ALA A 56 3.17 -4.16 6.30
C ALA A 56 3.88 -5.45 5.86
N ILE A 57 5.14 -5.65 6.26
CA ILE A 57 5.89 -6.88 5.97
C ILE A 57 5.21 -8.10 6.59
N ASN A 58 4.80 -8.01 7.86
CA ASN A 58 4.13 -9.11 8.58
C ASN A 58 2.78 -9.48 7.95
N ALA A 59 2.03 -8.48 7.48
CA ALA A 59 0.77 -8.66 6.76
C ALA A 59 0.97 -9.12 5.31
N GLY A 60 2.21 -9.09 4.80
CA GLY A 60 2.55 -9.35 3.42
C GLY A 60 1.99 -8.29 2.46
N GLY A 61 1.90 -7.06 2.92
CA GLY A 61 1.39 -5.91 2.18
C GLY A 61 2.43 -4.80 2.04
N VAL A 62 1.96 -3.57 1.87
CA VAL A 62 2.77 -2.35 1.76
C VAL A 62 2.29 -1.30 2.75
N THR A 63 3.09 -0.25 2.99
CA THR A 63 2.62 0.83 3.88
C THR A 63 1.56 1.69 3.20
N ILE A 64 0.60 2.23 3.99
CA ILE A 64 -0.44 3.15 3.53
C ILE A 64 0.18 4.31 2.73
N HIS A 65 1.20 4.96 3.28
CA HIS A 65 1.88 6.10 2.64
C HIS A 65 2.52 5.71 1.30
N SER A 66 3.14 4.55 1.21
CA SER A 66 3.73 4.06 -0.05
C SER A 66 2.66 3.70 -1.09
N PHE A 67 1.58 3.01 -0.66
CA PHE A 67 0.54 2.60 -1.59
C PHE A 67 -0.20 3.81 -2.17
N PHE A 68 -0.66 4.72 -1.34
CA PHE A 68 -1.43 5.89 -1.77
C PHE A 68 -0.57 7.12 -2.08
N GLN A 69 0.77 7.02 -1.97
CA GLN A 69 1.73 8.12 -2.16
C GLN A 69 1.35 9.37 -1.34
N LEU A 70 0.93 9.13 -0.10
CA LEU A 70 0.54 10.18 0.83
C LEU A 70 1.78 10.79 1.48
N PRO A 71 1.83 12.13 1.68
CA PRO A 71 2.87 12.74 2.48
C PRO A 71 2.71 12.37 3.95
N LEU A 72 3.78 12.57 4.73
CA LEU A 72 3.79 12.32 6.16
C LEU A 72 3.07 13.41 6.98
N SER A 73 2.74 14.55 6.35
CA SER A 73 1.99 15.63 7.01
C SER A 73 0.51 15.26 7.17
N PRO A 74 -0.17 15.76 8.22
CA PRO A 74 -1.59 15.55 8.42
C PRO A 74 -2.45 15.97 7.22
N TYR A 75 -3.51 15.23 6.97
CA TYR A 75 -4.50 15.57 5.96
C TYR A 75 -5.58 16.49 6.57
N ILE A 76 -5.78 17.64 5.94
CA ILE A 76 -6.82 18.60 6.33
C ILE A 76 -7.91 18.60 5.26
N PRO A 77 -9.17 18.28 5.60
CA PRO A 77 -10.28 18.32 4.66
C PRO A 77 -10.45 19.69 4.00
N GLY A 78 -10.65 19.71 2.68
CA GLY A 78 -10.82 20.96 1.92
C GLY A 78 -9.52 21.72 1.61
N SER A 79 -8.37 21.29 2.12
CA SER A 79 -7.09 21.84 1.69
C SER A 79 -6.81 21.44 0.25
N SER A 80 -6.24 22.37 -0.53
CA SER A 80 -5.73 22.05 -1.87
C SER A 80 -4.50 21.16 -1.73
N TYR A 81 -4.73 19.86 -1.54
CA TYR A 81 -3.68 18.86 -1.52
C TYR A 81 -3.11 18.79 -2.94
N ARG A 82 -2.04 19.53 -3.20
CA ARG A 82 -1.35 19.43 -4.49
C ARG A 82 -0.67 18.08 -4.53
N ASP A 83 -1.22 17.20 -5.35
CA ASP A 83 -0.53 15.95 -5.67
C ASP A 83 0.83 16.29 -6.28
N LYS A 84 1.87 16.17 -5.49
CA LYS A 84 3.25 16.27 -5.98
C LYS A 84 3.62 15.06 -6.84
N PHE A 85 2.82 13.99 -6.78
CA PHE A 85 3.06 12.74 -7.48
C PHE A 85 1.86 12.36 -8.34
N SER A 86 2.12 12.01 -9.60
CA SER A 86 1.14 11.36 -10.46
C SER A 86 1.30 9.84 -10.35
N PHE A 87 0.22 9.12 -10.13
CA PHE A 87 0.26 7.67 -10.17
C PHE A 87 0.63 7.15 -11.56
N SER A 88 1.43 6.08 -11.60
CA SER A 88 1.66 5.35 -12.84
C SER A 88 0.34 4.78 -13.38
N LYS A 89 0.28 4.57 -14.70
CA LYS A 89 -0.90 3.96 -15.33
C LYS A 89 -1.28 2.63 -14.68
N GLU A 90 -0.29 1.82 -14.35
CA GLU A 90 -0.45 0.54 -13.67
C GLU A 90 -1.07 0.69 -12.29
N LYS A 91 -0.59 1.65 -11.50
CA LYS A 91 -1.16 1.94 -10.17
C LYS A 91 -2.62 2.35 -10.25
N LEU A 92 -2.97 3.16 -11.25
CA LEU A 92 -4.36 3.55 -11.50
C LEU A 92 -5.24 2.34 -11.86
N ARG A 93 -4.70 1.38 -12.63
CA ARG A 93 -5.40 0.12 -12.95
C ARG A 93 -5.72 -0.65 -11.68
N ILE A 94 -4.73 -0.84 -10.79
CA ILE A 94 -4.90 -1.52 -9.51
C ILE A 94 -5.99 -0.84 -8.67
N ILE A 95 -5.91 0.48 -8.49
CA ILE A 95 -6.88 1.24 -7.68
C ILE A 95 -8.29 1.14 -8.27
N ARG A 96 -8.45 1.13 -9.59
CA ARG A 96 -9.75 1.01 -10.24
C ARG A 96 -10.35 -0.40 -10.15
N ALA A 97 -9.51 -1.43 -10.17
CA ALA A 97 -9.93 -2.82 -10.06
C ALA A 97 -10.12 -3.30 -8.61
N LEU A 98 -9.78 -2.48 -7.61
CA LEU A 98 -9.79 -2.86 -6.19
C LEU A 98 -11.21 -3.09 -5.69
N ASP A 99 -11.49 -4.29 -5.15
CA ASP A 99 -12.75 -4.63 -4.49
C ASP A 99 -12.65 -4.56 -2.97
N LEU A 100 -11.48 -4.92 -2.41
CA LEU A 100 -11.25 -5.03 -0.99
C LEU A 100 -9.94 -4.34 -0.59
N LEU A 101 -10.02 -3.34 0.28
CA LEU A 101 -8.85 -2.75 0.93
C LEU A 101 -8.74 -3.29 2.36
N VAL A 102 -7.69 -4.06 2.62
CA VAL A 102 -7.38 -4.54 3.97
C VAL A 102 -6.41 -3.56 4.62
N ILE A 103 -6.79 -3.07 5.80
CA ILE A 103 -5.96 -2.18 6.62
C ILE A 103 -5.63 -2.95 7.90
N ASP A 104 -4.41 -3.49 7.97
CA ASP A 104 -3.93 -4.16 9.18
C ASP A 104 -3.41 -3.13 10.20
N GLU A 105 -3.49 -3.46 11.49
CA GLU A 105 -3.15 -2.58 12.61
C GLU A 105 -3.89 -1.24 12.54
N ILE A 106 -5.21 -1.28 12.28
CA ILE A 106 -6.06 -0.09 12.13
C ILE A 106 -6.05 0.80 13.38
N SER A 107 -5.80 0.24 14.57
CA SER A 107 -5.70 0.98 15.83
C SER A 107 -4.63 2.08 15.80
N MET A 108 -3.59 1.91 14.98
CA MET A 108 -2.51 2.89 14.79
C MET A 108 -2.78 3.89 13.65
N VAL A 109 -3.91 3.77 12.95
CA VAL A 109 -4.26 4.65 11.83
C VAL A 109 -5.03 5.85 12.35
N ARG A 110 -4.56 7.07 12.02
CA ARG A 110 -5.24 8.31 12.38
C ARG A 110 -6.48 8.54 11.53
N SER A 111 -7.45 9.25 12.09
CA SER A 111 -8.69 9.66 11.40
C SER A 111 -8.41 10.41 10.08
N ASP A 112 -7.49 11.36 10.11
CA ASP A 112 -7.10 12.15 8.95
C ASP A 112 -6.43 11.29 7.85
N LEU A 113 -5.64 10.28 8.25
CA LEU A 113 -5.02 9.37 7.31
C LEU A 113 -6.05 8.48 6.60
N LEU A 114 -7.10 8.07 7.32
CA LEU A 114 -8.19 7.31 6.73
C LEU A 114 -9.02 8.16 5.74
N ASP A 115 -9.25 9.43 6.07
CA ASP A 115 -9.89 10.39 5.14
C ASP A 115 -9.00 10.70 3.92
N ALA A 116 -7.68 10.71 4.08
CA ALA A 116 -6.75 10.83 2.94
C ALA A 116 -6.84 9.63 1.99
N ILE A 117 -7.01 8.41 2.53
CA ILE A 117 -7.28 7.20 1.74
C ILE A 117 -8.59 7.34 0.97
N ASP A 118 -9.67 7.79 1.64
CA ASP A 118 -10.96 8.05 1.00
C ASP A 118 -10.83 9.03 -0.17
N ASN A 119 -10.18 10.18 0.07
CA ASN A 119 -9.97 11.18 -0.96
C ASN A 119 -9.21 10.61 -2.18
N ALA A 120 -8.16 9.81 -1.94
CA ALA A 120 -7.42 9.16 -3.00
C ALA A 120 -8.28 8.16 -3.79
N LEU A 121 -9.04 7.32 -3.10
CA LEU A 121 -9.91 6.33 -3.73
C LEU A 121 -11.02 6.99 -4.54
N ARG A 122 -11.75 7.97 -3.99
CA ARG A 122 -12.79 8.72 -4.74
C ARG A 122 -12.22 9.35 -6.01
N LYS A 123 -11.09 10.03 -5.89
CA LYS A 123 -10.45 10.73 -6.99
C LYS A 123 -10.04 9.78 -8.13
N TYR A 124 -9.29 8.73 -7.81
CA TYR A 124 -8.67 7.88 -8.83
C TYR A 124 -9.62 6.80 -9.38
N ARG A 125 -10.65 6.43 -8.61
CA ARG A 125 -11.77 5.60 -9.08
C ARG A 125 -12.86 6.43 -9.78
N ARG A 126 -12.80 7.77 -9.67
CA ARG A 126 -13.82 8.70 -10.18
C ARG A 126 -15.22 8.37 -9.66
N SER A 127 -15.30 8.03 -8.40
CA SER A 127 -16.54 7.67 -7.73
C SER A 127 -16.81 8.64 -6.58
N PRO A 128 -18.01 9.23 -6.47
CA PRO A 128 -18.38 10.08 -5.35
C PRO A 128 -18.65 9.29 -4.07
N LEU A 129 -18.77 7.97 -4.17
CA LEU A 129 -19.04 7.11 -3.03
C LEU A 129 -17.86 7.12 -2.03
N PRO A 130 -18.12 7.02 -0.73
CA PRO A 130 -17.08 6.88 0.26
C PRO A 130 -16.13 5.72 -0.09
N PHE A 131 -14.85 5.96 0.09
CA PHE A 131 -13.75 5.05 -0.31
C PHE A 131 -13.83 4.60 -1.76
N GLY A 132 -14.45 5.40 -2.64
CA GLY A 132 -14.66 5.05 -4.04
C GLY A 132 -15.52 3.79 -4.24
N GLY A 133 -16.31 3.39 -3.26
CA GLY A 133 -17.12 2.17 -3.27
C GLY A 133 -16.33 0.88 -2.98
N VAL A 134 -15.11 0.98 -2.45
CA VAL A 134 -14.28 -0.17 -2.06
C VAL A 134 -14.72 -0.67 -0.68
N GLN A 135 -14.86 -1.98 -0.53
CA GLN A 135 -15.08 -2.61 0.78
C GLN A 135 -13.81 -2.48 1.64
N LEU A 136 -13.95 -2.09 2.91
CA LEU A 136 -12.83 -2.06 3.86
C LEU A 136 -12.87 -3.29 4.77
N LEU A 137 -11.70 -3.90 4.99
CA LEU A 137 -11.46 -4.82 6.09
C LEU A 137 -10.43 -4.19 7.03
N MET A 138 -10.90 -3.64 8.12
CA MET A 138 -10.10 -2.98 9.15
C MET A 138 -9.78 -3.98 10.25
N ILE A 139 -8.50 -4.35 10.39
CA ILE A 139 -8.04 -5.35 11.36
C ILE A 139 -7.24 -4.67 12.47
N GLY A 140 -7.59 -4.89 13.73
CA GLY A 140 -6.82 -4.32 14.83
C GLY A 140 -7.44 -4.56 16.21
N ASP A 141 -6.80 -3.99 17.23
CA ASP A 141 -7.26 -4.00 18.62
C ASP A 141 -7.04 -2.60 19.21
N LEU A 142 -8.11 -1.85 19.42
CA LEU A 142 -8.07 -0.47 19.92
C LEU A 142 -7.49 -0.34 21.35
N GLN A 143 -7.42 -1.43 22.09
CA GLN A 143 -6.82 -1.45 23.41
C GLN A 143 -5.31 -1.77 23.37
N GLN A 144 -4.75 -1.93 22.15
CA GLN A 144 -3.30 -2.00 21.93
C GLN A 144 -2.72 -0.60 21.68
N LEU A 145 -1.92 -0.43 20.65
CA LEU A 145 -1.23 0.84 20.40
C LEU A 145 -2.15 1.87 19.74
N ALA A 146 -2.17 3.07 20.29
CA ALA A 146 -2.85 4.21 19.74
C ALA A 146 -2.10 4.82 18.53
N PRO A 147 -2.77 5.62 17.70
CA PRO A 147 -2.10 6.40 16.66
C PRO A 147 -1.08 7.36 17.29
N VAL A 148 0.06 7.54 16.62
CA VAL A 148 1.06 8.52 17.04
C VAL A 148 0.63 9.90 16.55
N VAL A 149 0.41 10.83 17.50
CA VAL A 149 0.05 12.21 17.22
C VAL A 149 1.10 13.10 17.88
N THR A 150 1.85 13.86 17.08
CA THR A 150 2.78 14.85 17.63
C THR A 150 2.02 16.10 18.08
N PRO A 151 2.55 16.93 19.03
CA PRO A 151 1.90 18.19 19.42
C PRO A 151 1.63 19.13 18.23
N ARG A 152 2.48 19.08 17.20
CA ARG A 152 2.30 19.83 15.96
C ARG A 152 1.11 19.30 15.15
N ASP A 153 1.01 17.97 15.01
CA ASP A 153 -0.10 17.34 14.28
C ASP A 153 -1.42 17.59 15.01
N GLU A 154 -1.44 17.47 16.34
CA GLU A 154 -2.61 17.77 17.16
C GLU A 154 -3.10 19.21 16.95
N ALA A 155 -2.18 20.18 16.96
CA ALA A 155 -2.53 21.57 16.70
C ALA A 155 -3.15 21.78 15.31
N MET A 156 -2.68 21.06 14.29
CA MET A 156 -3.18 21.14 12.92
C MET A 156 -4.55 20.44 12.75
N LEU A 157 -4.79 19.35 13.46
CA LEU A 157 -6.00 18.54 13.35
C LEU A 157 -7.13 19.04 14.25
N ARG A 158 -6.79 19.84 15.27
CA ARG A 158 -7.76 20.43 16.20
C ARG A 158 -8.82 21.24 15.44
N GLY A 159 -10.09 20.97 15.74
CA GLY A 159 -11.24 21.57 15.03
C GLY A 159 -11.63 20.89 13.72
N HIS A 160 -10.85 19.95 13.24
CA HIS A 160 -11.19 19.13 12.07
C HIS A 160 -11.68 17.72 12.45
N TYR A 161 -11.13 17.15 13.53
CA TYR A 161 -11.45 15.80 14.01
C TYR A 161 -11.66 15.80 15.51
N ASP A 162 -12.71 15.08 15.95
CA ASP A 162 -13.06 14.95 17.37
C ASP A 162 -12.21 13.86 18.07
N SER A 163 -11.65 12.95 17.28
CA SER A 163 -10.82 11.86 17.78
C SER A 163 -9.66 11.58 16.82
N PRO A 164 -8.45 11.30 17.33
CA PRO A 164 -7.32 10.91 16.51
C PRO A 164 -7.44 9.46 15.96
N TYR A 165 -8.29 8.63 16.55
CA TYR A 165 -8.46 7.23 16.16
C TYR A 165 -9.25 7.12 14.85
N PHE A 166 -9.06 6.02 14.13
CA PHE A 166 -9.67 5.77 12.81
C PHE A 166 -11.18 5.98 12.79
N PHE A 167 -11.90 5.67 13.87
CA PHE A 167 -13.34 5.86 13.97
C PHE A 167 -13.79 7.33 14.04
N GLY A 168 -12.86 8.27 14.23
CA GLY A 168 -13.08 9.71 14.06
C GLY A 168 -13.04 10.18 12.60
N SER A 169 -12.83 9.28 11.63
CA SER A 169 -12.84 9.59 10.20
C SER A 169 -14.21 10.02 9.73
N LYS A 170 -14.27 11.15 9.01
CA LYS A 170 -15.51 11.67 8.42
C LYS A 170 -16.01 10.82 7.26
N ALA A 171 -15.11 10.17 6.54
CA ALA A 171 -15.46 9.27 5.47
C ALA A 171 -16.03 7.95 6.00
N LEU A 172 -15.44 7.39 7.05
CA LEU A 172 -15.93 6.18 7.68
C LEU A 172 -17.34 6.36 8.27
N ALA A 173 -17.63 7.52 8.83
CA ALA A 173 -18.96 7.85 9.35
C ALA A 173 -20.07 7.87 8.27
N GLN A 174 -19.72 7.89 6.98
CA GLN A 174 -20.66 7.88 5.87
C GLN A 174 -21.01 6.47 5.37
N ILE A 175 -20.37 5.43 5.86
CA ILE A 175 -20.62 4.05 5.44
C ILE A 175 -21.01 3.18 6.63
N PRO A 176 -21.96 2.24 6.43
CA PRO A 176 -22.19 1.20 7.41
C PRO A 176 -21.02 0.23 7.41
N TYR A 177 -20.67 -0.27 8.57
CA TYR A 177 -19.74 -1.39 8.73
C TYR A 177 -20.18 -2.29 9.87
N VAL A 178 -19.79 -3.56 9.81
CA VAL A 178 -20.04 -4.53 10.87
C VAL A 178 -18.80 -4.73 11.71
N THR A 179 -18.99 -4.93 13.01
CA THR A 179 -17.89 -5.31 13.90
C THR A 179 -17.95 -6.80 14.19
N LEU A 180 -16.81 -7.46 14.05
CA LEU A 180 -16.64 -8.86 14.39
C LEU A 180 -15.53 -9.00 15.41
N GLN A 181 -15.85 -9.61 16.55
CA GLN A 181 -14.91 -9.74 17.65
C GLN A 181 -14.45 -11.19 17.80
N LEU A 182 -13.15 -11.42 17.65
CA LEU A 182 -12.54 -12.71 17.90
C LEU A 182 -12.29 -12.86 19.41
N THR A 183 -12.91 -13.85 20.01
CA THR A 183 -12.88 -14.06 21.46
C THR A 183 -11.85 -15.09 21.89
N ARG A 184 -11.62 -16.14 21.10
CA ARG A 184 -10.73 -17.24 21.44
C ARG A 184 -9.26 -16.84 21.32
N VAL A 185 -8.53 -16.93 22.45
CA VAL A 185 -7.08 -16.64 22.51
C VAL A 185 -6.30 -17.96 22.34
N PHE A 186 -5.30 -17.99 21.45
CA PHE A 186 -4.45 -19.14 21.17
C PHE A 186 -3.03 -19.02 21.73
N ARG A 187 -2.65 -17.83 22.22
CA ARG A 187 -1.27 -17.50 22.62
C ARG A 187 -0.93 -17.90 24.05
N GLN A 188 -1.79 -17.57 25.01
CA GLN A 188 -1.62 -17.85 26.42
C GLN A 188 -2.45 -19.05 26.83
N GLN A 189 -1.87 -19.94 27.68
CA GLN A 189 -2.54 -21.15 28.16
C GLN A 189 -2.97 -21.04 29.62
N ASN A 190 -2.39 -20.11 30.41
CA ASN A 190 -2.73 -19.91 31.82
C ASN A 190 -3.97 -19.02 31.95
N GLU A 191 -5.08 -19.62 32.34
CA GLU A 191 -6.39 -18.94 32.46
C GLU A 191 -6.33 -17.72 33.40
N ARG A 192 -5.63 -17.85 34.54
CA ARG A 192 -5.51 -16.74 35.49
C ARG A 192 -4.73 -15.57 34.92
N PHE A 193 -3.69 -15.82 34.17
CA PHE A 193 -2.93 -14.75 33.49
C PHE A 193 -3.76 -14.10 32.39
N VAL A 194 -4.52 -14.87 31.62
CA VAL A 194 -5.45 -14.34 30.60
C VAL A 194 -6.52 -13.45 31.27
N GLU A 195 -7.02 -13.84 32.45
CA GLU A 195 -7.97 -13.02 33.23
C GLU A 195 -7.33 -11.67 33.64
N ILE A 196 -6.11 -11.70 34.19
CA ILE A 196 -5.38 -10.46 34.56
C ILE A 196 -5.17 -9.57 33.33
N LEU A 197 -4.77 -10.15 32.20
CA LEU A 197 -4.61 -9.39 30.95
C LEU A 197 -5.92 -8.76 30.48
N ASN A 198 -7.05 -9.46 30.65
CA ASN A 198 -8.37 -8.92 30.34
C ASN A 198 -8.73 -7.77 31.30
N HIS A 199 -8.46 -7.92 32.60
CA HIS A 199 -8.72 -6.85 33.57
C HIS A 199 -7.86 -5.61 33.31
N VAL A 200 -6.57 -5.79 32.91
CA VAL A 200 -5.70 -4.68 32.46
C VAL A 200 -6.30 -4.01 31.22
N ARG A 201 -6.67 -4.79 30.23
CA ARG A 201 -7.22 -4.35 28.95
C ARG A 201 -8.50 -3.55 29.16
N ASP A 202 -9.42 -4.05 29.97
CA ASP A 202 -10.73 -3.45 30.21
C ASP A 202 -10.71 -2.38 31.33
N ASN A 203 -9.52 -2.09 31.90
CA ASN A 203 -9.32 -1.20 33.04
C ASN A 203 -10.20 -1.56 34.25
N ARG A 204 -10.29 -2.86 34.57
CA ARG A 204 -11.09 -3.46 35.65
C ARG A 204 -10.24 -4.23 36.65
N LEU A 205 -8.97 -3.81 36.85
CA LEU A 205 -8.06 -4.48 37.78
C LEU A 205 -8.62 -4.54 39.18
N THR A 206 -8.64 -5.72 39.73
CA THR A 206 -8.97 -5.98 41.13
C THR A 206 -7.74 -5.78 42.02
N PRO A 207 -7.93 -5.56 43.35
CA PRO A 207 -6.82 -5.53 44.30
C PRO A 207 -5.96 -6.82 44.26
N ALA A 208 -6.57 -7.96 44.01
CA ALA A 208 -5.86 -9.22 43.90
C ALA A 208 -4.98 -9.29 42.65
N ASP A 209 -5.44 -8.77 41.48
CA ASP A 209 -4.66 -8.67 40.27
C ASP A 209 -3.44 -7.77 40.45
N LEU A 210 -3.64 -6.60 41.08
CA LEU A 210 -2.55 -5.67 41.41
C LEU A 210 -1.52 -6.31 42.33
N GLN A 211 -1.95 -7.06 43.34
CA GLN A 211 -1.06 -7.78 44.25
C GLN A 211 -0.23 -8.81 43.46
N MET A 212 -0.86 -9.56 42.56
CA MET A 212 -0.14 -10.53 41.73
C MET A 212 0.88 -9.83 40.78
N LEU A 213 0.49 -8.74 40.14
CA LEU A 213 1.42 -7.95 39.31
C LEU A 213 2.54 -7.34 40.15
N HIS A 214 2.25 -6.79 41.32
CA HIS A 214 3.24 -6.23 42.23
C HIS A 214 4.20 -7.29 42.79
N SER A 215 3.79 -8.55 42.93
CA SER A 215 4.71 -9.63 43.29
C SER A 215 5.83 -9.85 42.26
N ARG A 216 5.65 -9.36 41.04
CA ARG A 216 6.63 -9.41 39.96
C ARG A 216 7.55 -8.17 39.91
N VAL A 217 7.39 -7.20 40.83
CA VAL A 217 8.22 -5.98 40.88
C VAL A 217 9.58 -6.31 41.46
N GLN A 218 10.62 -6.18 40.68
CA GLN A 218 12.01 -6.40 41.06
C GLN A 218 12.91 -5.33 40.41
N PRO A 219 13.04 -4.13 40.99
CA PRO A 219 13.77 -3.01 40.39
C PRO A 219 15.26 -3.28 40.15
N SER A 220 15.86 -4.12 41.00
CA SER A 220 17.28 -4.47 40.93
C SER A 220 17.57 -5.77 40.17
N PHE A 221 16.55 -6.33 39.48
CA PHE A 221 16.71 -7.58 38.75
C PHE A 221 17.73 -7.42 37.63
N ARG A 222 18.70 -8.30 37.64
CA ARG A 222 19.68 -8.45 36.55
C ARG A 222 19.63 -9.88 36.05
N PRO A 223 19.32 -10.08 34.76
CA PRO A 223 19.32 -11.40 34.16
C PRO A 223 20.69 -12.08 34.30
N ALA A 224 20.71 -13.39 34.55
CA ALA A 224 21.92 -14.15 34.47
C ALA A 224 22.49 -14.12 33.04
N ALA A 225 23.82 -14.23 32.93
CA ALA A 225 24.44 -14.33 31.61
C ALA A 225 23.90 -15.56 30.87
N GLY A 226 23.54 -15.39 29.62
CA GLY A 226 22.97 -16.48 28.82
C GLY A 226 21.44 -16.71 29.01
N SER A 227 20.77 -15.92 29.85
CA SER A 227 19.31 -15.96 29.95
C SER A 227 18.64 -15.28 28.73
N ASP A 228 17.36 -15.60 28.51
CA ASP A 228 16.57 -15.10 27.39
C ASP A 228 15.67 -13.91 27.75
N TYR A 229 15.96 -13.23 28.88
CA TYR A 229 15.22 -12.04 29.27
C TYR A 229 15.43 -10.91 28.27
N ILE A 230 14.31 -10.34 27.78
CA ILE A 230 14.31 -9.14 26.95
C ILE A 230 13.67 -7.96 27.69
N ARG A 231 14.28 -6.78 27.64
CA ARG A 231 13.74 -5.56 28.23
C ARG A 231 12.84 -4.85 27.24
N LEU A 232 11.60 -4.58 27.64
CA LEU A 232 10.64 -3.80 26.86
C LEU A 232 10.63 -2.36 27.35
N THR A 233 10.91 -1.42 26.44
CA THR A 233 11.01 0.01 26.73
C THR A 233 9.98 0.81 25.92
N SER A 234 9.65 2.04 26.36
CA SER A 234 8.73 2.93 25.66
C SER A 234 9.34 3.59 24.42
N HIS A 235 10.65 3.90 24.43
CA HIS A 235 11.34 4.69 23.41
C HIS A 235 12.52 3.95 22.77
N ASN A 236 12.73 4.19 21.46
CA ASN A 236 13.88 3.59 20.73
C ASN A 236 15.22 3.99 21.34
N SER A 237 15.40 5.26 21.72
CA SER A 237 16.66 5.74 22.32
C SER A 237 17.03 4.99 23.61
N MET A 238 16.06 4.58 24.42
CA MET A 238 16.28 3.79 25.63
C MET A 238 16.75 2.37 25.25
N ALA A 239 16.07 1.73 24.29
CA ALA A 239 16.45 0.39 23.83
C ALA A 239 17.84 0.39 23.20
N ASP A 240 18.12 1.34 22.33
CA ASP A 240 19.39 1.45 21.61
C ASP A 240 20.55 1.75 22.58
N SER A 241 20.35 2.66 23.56
CA SER A 241 21.33 2.96 24.60
C SER A 241 21.63 1.73 25.47
N TYR A 242 20.58 0.99 25.85
CA TYR A 242 20.75 -0.23 26.65
C TYR A 242 21.50 -1.31 25.87
N ASN A 243 21.15 -1.55 24.60
CA ASN A 243 21.83 -2.50 23.74
C ASN A 243 23.30 -2.11 23.51
N ALA A 244 23.57 -0.81 23.28
CA ALA A 244 24.93 -0.30 23.12
C ALA A 244 25.80 -0.49 24.38
N GLN A 245 25.22 -0.28 25.57
CA GLN A 245 25.90 -0.53 26.83
C GLN A 245 26.22 -2.03 26.99
N GLN A 246 25.25 -2.90 26.74
CA GLN A 246 25.44 -4.34 26.92
C GLN A 246 26.51 -4.91 25.96
N ILE A 247 26.48 -4.53 24.67
CA ILE A 247 27.48 -5.01 23.72
C ILE A 247 28.87 -4.43 24.02
N ALA A 248 28.97 -3.22 24.59
CA ALA A 248 30.24 -2.64 25.01
C ALA A 248 30.89 -3.40 26.18
N MET A 249 30.08 -3.97 27.10
CA MET A 249 30.57 -4.77 28.21
C MET A 249 31.22 -6.11 27.78
N LEU A 250 30.90 -6.60 26.58
CA LEU A 250 31.52 -7.82 26.06
C LEU A 250 32.95 -7.54 25.61
N THR A 251 33.90 -8.35 26.10
CA THR A 251 35.34 -8.22 25.81
C THR A 251 35.76 -8.88 24.49
N THR A 252 34.88 -9.67 23.89
CA THR A 252 35.12 -10.37 22.63
C THR A 252 35.18 -9.40 21.43
N PRO A 253 35.97 -9.76 20.38
CA PRO A 253 36.09 -8.89 19.20
C PRO A 253 34.75 -8.61 18.51
N ALA A 254 34.53 -7.36 18.10
CA ALA A 254 33.39 -6.98 17.33
C ALA A 254 33.55 -7.42 15.87
N ARG A 255 32.45 -7.87 15.27
CA ARG A 255 32.33 -8.19 13.83
C ARG A 255 31.16 -7.41 13.23
N ASN A 256 31.40 -6.83 12.08
CA ASN A 256 30.39 -6.09 11.33
C ASN A 256 29.95 -6.89 10.12
N TYR A 257 28.63 -6.98 9.94
CA TYR A 257 28.00 -7.66 8.83
C TYR A 257 27.19 -6.63 8.04
N GLU A 258 27.59 -6.41 6.78
CA GLU A 258 26.98 -5.42 5.92
C GLU A 258 25.83 -6.03 5.13
N ALA A 259 24.70 -5.35 5.13
CA ALA A 259 23.56 -5.76 4.31
C ALA A 259 23.84 -5.55 2.82
N LYS A 260 23.32 -6.43 1.99
CA LYS A 260 23.33 -6.28 0.53
C LYS A 260 21.98 -5.80 0.05
N VAL A 261 21.93 -4.54 -0.39
CA VAL A 261 20.70 -3.93 -0.96
C VAL A 261 20.78 -3.97 -2.47
N LYS A 262 19.74 -4.50 -3.12
CA LYS A 262 19.60 -4.51 -4.58
C LYS A 262 18.28 -3.88 -4.98
N GLY A 263 18.27 -3.11 -6.07
CA GLY A 263 17.07 -2.41 -6.53
C GLY A 263 16.61 -1.31 -5.57
N VAL A 264 15.30 -1.07 -5.51
CA VAL A 264 14.72 -0.01 -4.68
C VAL A 264 14.21 -0.59 -3.35
N PHE A 265 14.90 -0.30 -2.25
CA PHE A 265 14.48 -0.66 -0.91
C PHE A 265 14.65 0.56 0.01
N PRO A 266 13.55 1.20 0.47
CA PRO A 266 13.62 2.41 1.29
C PRO A 266 14.32 2.15 2.64
N GLU A 267 15.21 3.04 3.06
CA GLU A 267 15.92 2.93 4.34
C GLU A 267 14.98 2.87 5.55
N THR A 268 13.86 3.59 5.47
CA THR A 268 12.82 3.59 6.51
C THR A 268 12.14 2.22 6.70
N SER A 269 12.31 1.32 5.72
CA SER A 269 11.76 -0.03 5.72
C SER A 269 12.80 -1.12 6.03
N TYR A 270 14.03 -0.75 6.35
CA TYR A 270 15.06 -1.74 6.70
C TYR A 270 14.66 -2.56 7.92
N PRO A 271 14.59 -3.88 7.78
CA PRO A 271 14.19 -4.76 8.89
C PRO A 271 15.26 -4.85 9.99
N THR A 272 16.53 -4.62 9.65
CA THR A 272 17.68 -4.62 10.54
C THR A 272 18.66 -3.52 10.11
N PRO A 273 19.63 -3.10 10.94
CA PRO A 273 20.64 -2.13 10.54
C PRO A 273 21.41 -2.55 9.28
N LEU A 274 21.78 -1.56 8.45
CA LEU A 274 22.61 -1.79 7.27
C LEU A 274 23.93 -2.46 7.65
N SER A 275 24.58 -1.95 8.72
CA SER A 275 25.75 -2.54 9.34
C SER A 275 25.36 -3.13 10.70
N LEU A 276 25.36 -4.45 10.80
CA LEU A 276 25.03 -5.17 12.03
C LEU A 276 26.31 -5.57 12.76
N THR A 277 26.54 -4.97 13.92
CA THR A 277 27.68 -5.29 14.78
C THR A 277 27.31 -6.38 15.77
N LEU A 278 28.04 -7.48 15.76
CA LEU A 278 27.88 -8.60 16.69
C LEU A 278 29.20 -8.92 17.41
N LYS A 279 29.08 -9.49 18.61
CA LYS A 279 30.19 -10.06 19.41
C LYS A 279 29.76 -11.44 19.91
N VAL A 280 30.68 -12.33 20.11
CA VAL A 280 30.41 -13.58 20.82
C VAL A 280 29.92 -13.26 22.23
N GLY A 281 28.84 -13.90 22.67
CA GLY A 281 28.11 -13.59 23.90
C GLY A 281 26.98 -12.56 23.73
N ALA A 282 26.82 -11.94 22.54
CA ALA A 282 25.73 -10.99 22.30
C ALA A 282 24.38 -11.70 22.29
N GLN A 283 23.43 -11.10 23.01
CA GLN A 283 22.02 -11.53 22.96
C GLN A 283 21.38 -10.96 21.70
N VAL A 284 20.82 -11.85 20.90
CA VAL A 284 20.19 -11.53 19.63
C VAL A 284 18.79 -12.12 19.56
N MET A 285 17.98 -11.55 18.71
CA MET A 285 16.65 -12.05 18.39
C MET A 285 16.55 -12.28 16.88
N PHE A 286 15.98 -13.40 16.48
CA PHE A 286 15.62 -13.65 15.10
C PHE A 286 14.42 -12.75 14.73
N ILE A 287 14.52 -12.07 13.59
CA ILE A 287 13.48 -11.13 13.10
C ILE A 287 12.73 -11.67 11.89
N LYS A 288 12.90 -12.94 11.58
CA LYS A 288 12.22 -13.67 10.50
C LYS A 288 12.05 -15.13 10.92
N ASN A 289 11.07 -15.82 10.31
CA ASN A 289 10.95 -17.26 10.47
C ASN A 289 11.97 -17.98 9.57
N ASP A 290 12.43 -19.14 9.97
CA ASP A 290 13.32 -19.99 9.19
C ASP A 290 12.69 -20.32 7.83
N SER A 291 13.31 -19.84 6.76
CA SER A 291 12.84 -20.03 5.39
C SER A 291 13.17 -21.42 4.83
N THR A 292 14.07 -22.17 5.50
CA THR A 292 14.53 -23.49 5.03
C THR A 292 13.51 -24.61 5.25
N GLY A 293 12.44 -24.35 6.01
CA GLY A 293 11.45 -25.36 6.39
C GLY A 293 11.85 -26.27 7.55
N ALA A 294 13.08 -26.13 8.07
CA ALA A 294 13.53 -26.90 9.22
C ALA A 294 13.01 -26.37 10.58
N HIS A 295 12.33 -25.20 10.56
CA HIS A 295 11.75 -24.55 11.74
C HIS A 295 12.69 -24.38 12.94
N ARG A 296 13.99 -24.20 12.70
CA ARG A 296 15.01 -24.04 13.74
C ARG A 296 14.81 -22.77 14.57
N TYR A 297 14.28 -21.72 13.92
CA TYR A 297 13.97 -20.44 14.55
C TYR A 297 12.68 -19.82 13.98
N TYR A 298 12.13 -18.91 14.77
CA TYR A 298 10.94 -18.12 14.40
C TYR A 298 11.16 -16.66 14.79
N ASN A 299 10.37 -15.77 14.21
CA ASN A 299 10.43 -14.33 14.51
C ASN A 299 10.13 -14.08 16.00
N GLY A 300 11.08 -13.51 16.71
CA GLY A 300 11.02 -13.27 18.15
C GLY A 300 11.82 -14.30 19.00
N LYS A 301 12.34 -15.40 18.43
CA LYS A 301 13.18 -16.35 19.16
C LYS A 301 14.48 -15.66 19.56
N ILE A 302 14.81 -15.72 20.86
CA ILE A 302 16.03 -15.14 21.45
C ILE A 302 17.11 -16.20 21.48
N GLY A 303 18.36 -15.78 21.29
CA GLY A 303 19.52 -16.63 21.43
C GLY A 303 20.79 -15.82 21.73
N HIS A 304 21.91 -16.51 21.96
CA HIS A 304 23.20 -15.92 22.21
C HIS A 304 24.17 -16.32 21.11
N VAL A 305 24.95 -15.35 20.62
CA VAL A 305 25.99 -15.60 19.63
C VAL A 305 27.09 -16.40 20.29
N THR A 306 27.32 -17.63 19.84
CA THR A 306 28.38 -18.55 20.34
C THR A 306 29.61 -18.46 19.49
N TYR A 307 29.47 -18.13 18.20
CA TYR A 307 30.55 -17.97 17.26
C TYR A 307 30.26 -16.85 16.27
N ALA A 308 31.27 -16.03 15.96
CA ALA A 308 31.17 -14.94 14.99
C ALA A 308 32.51 -14.73 14.31
N ASP A 309 32.60 -15.02 13.02
CA ASP A 309 33.76 -14.70 12.18
C ASP A 309 33.29 -13.86 10.96
N ARG A 310 34.10 -13.83 9.90
CA ARG A 310 33.86 -13.00 8.72
C ARG A 310 32.58 -13.41 7.96
N ASP A 311 32.30 -14.72 7.90
CA ASP A 311 31.29 -15.31 7.01
C ASP A 311 30.23 -16.13 7.76
N THR A 312 30.47 -16.48 9.02
CA THR A 312 29.66 -17.42 9.80
C THR A 312 29.27 -16.84 11.15
N VAL A 313 27.99 -16.90 11.46
CA VAL A 313 27.45 -16.60 12.80
C VAL A 313 26.69 -17.83 13.29
N ARG A 314 26.97 -18.21 14.54
CA ARG A 314 26.22 -19.28 15.22
C ARG A 314 25.54 -18.73 16.46
N VAL A 315 24.32 -19.17 16.66
CA VAL A 315 23.46 -18.76 17.76
C VAL A 315 22.93 -19.99 18.47
N LEU A 316 23.06 -20.02 19.77
CA LEU A 316 22.43 -21.01 20.64
C LEU A 316 21.23 -20.37 21.33
N CYS A 317 20.06 -20.96 21.16
CA CYS A 317 18.84 -20.49 21.83
C CYS A 317 18.62 -21.27 23.14
N PRO A 318 18.06 -20.64 24.18
CA PRO A 318 17.71 -21.30 25.41
C PRO A 318 16.79 -22.51 25.16
N GLY A 319 17.17 -23.65 25.75
CA GLY A 319 16.45 -24.91 25.56
C GLY A 319 16.81 -25.71 24.32
N ASP A 320 17.56 -25.16 23.38
CA ASP A 320 18.09 -25.90 22.23
C ASP A 320 19.40 -26.62 22.63
N THR A 321 19.62 -27.80 22.05
CA THR A 321 20.87 -28.58 22.22
C THR A 321 21.88 -28.30 21.11
N GLU A 322 21.42 -27.77 19.99
CA GLU A 322 22.24 -27.52 18.81
C GLU A 322 22.34 -26.04 18.48
N GLU A 323 23.51 -25.62 18.02
CA GLU A 323 23.74 -24.27 17.54
C GLU A 323 23.09 -24.08 16.16
N ILE A 324 22.47 -22.94 15.97
CA ILE A 324 21.89 -22.54 14.68
C ILE A 324 22.95 -21.78 13.90
N VAL A 325 23.38 -22.33 12.76
CA VAL A 325 24.17 -21.58 11.78
C VAL A 325 23.23 -20.59 11.10
N VAL A 326 23.52 -19.30 11.26
CA VAL A 326 22.67 -18.22 10.75
C VAL A 326 23.17 -17.78 9.37
N GLU A 327 22.30 -17.93 8.39
CA GLU A 327 22.54 -17.47 7.03
C GLU A 327 21.81 -16.15 6.76
N PRO A 328 22.31 -15.30 5.83
CA PRO A 328 21.59 -14.11 5.42
C PRO A 328 20.24 -14.45 4.82
N GLU A 329 19.21 -13.78 5.30
CA GLU A 329 17.84 -13.85 4.77
C GLU A 329 17.55 -12.66 3.85
N ILE A 330 16.65 -12.87 2.89
CA ILE A 330 16.26 -11.87 1.93
C ILE A 330 14.87 -11.33 2.29
N TRP A 331 14.77 -10.01 2.45
CA TRP A 331 13.49 -9.29 2.50
C TRP A 331 13.24 -8.63 1.16
N GLU A 332 12.00 -8.69 0.72
CA GLU A 332 11.58 -8.14 -0.55
C GLU A 332 10.78 -6.86 -0.31
N ASN A 333 11.15 -5.80 -1.01
CA ASN A 333 10.28 -4.65 -1.19
C ASN A 333 9.42 -4.92 -2.42
N ALA A 334 8.20 -5.35 -2.19
CA ALA A 334 7.27 -5.66 -3.26
C ALA A 334 6.33 -4.47 -3.54
N ARG A 335 5.92 -4.32 -4.80
CA ARG A 335 4.79 -3.48 -5.19
C ARG A 335 3.72 -4.33 -5.83
N TYR A 336 2.49 -3.84 -5.77
CA TYR A 336 1.41 -4.43 -6.53
C TYR A 336 1.55 -4.08 -8.00
N THR A 337 1.45 -5.08 -8.87
CA THR A 337 1.52 -4.99 -10.33
C THR A 337 0.34 -5.73 -10.95
N VAL A 338 0.09 -5.47 -12.22
CA VAL A 338 -0.91 -6.20 -12.98
C VAL A 338 -0.23 -7.25 -13.84
N ASN A 339 -0.57 -8.50 -13.62
CA ASN A 339 -0.14 -9.60 -14.49
C ASN A 339 -0.97 -9.56 -15.78
N GLU A 340 -0.35 -9.14 -16.88
CA GLU A 340 -1.04 -8.99 -18.17
C GLU A 340 -1.46 -10.31 -18.81
N SER A 341 -0.90 -11.45 -18.38
CA SER A 341 -1.25 -12.76 -18.91
C SER A 341 -2.49 -13.37 -18.24
N THR A 342 -2.67 -13.12 -16.96
CA THR A 342 -3.76 -13.67 -16.13
C THR A 342 -4.82 -12.63 -15.76
N ASN A 343 -4.56 -11.34 -16.02
CA ASN A 343 -5.38 -10.22 -15.57
C ASN A 343 -5.65 -10.24 -14.05
N THR A 344 -4.62 -10.56 -13.29
CA THR A 344 -4.64 -10.54 -11.84
C THR A 344 -3.72 -9.47 -11.29
N ILE A 345 -3.99 -9.04 -10.04
CA ILE A 345 -3.05 -8.20 -9.31
C ILE A 345 -2.08 -9.11 -8.58
N ASP A 346 -0.82 -9.03 -8.98
CA ASP A 346 0.30 -9.76 -8.39
C ASP A 346 1.22 -8.81 -7.63
N THR A 347 2.24 -9.35 -6.97
CA THR A 347 3.30 -8.57 -6.35
C THR A 347 4.60 -8.73 -7.13
N GLU A 348 5.24 -7.62 -7.48
CA GLU A 348 6.56 -7.58 -8.12
C GLU A 348 7.60 -7.06 -7.14
N VAL A 349 8.74 -7.76 -7.07
CA VAL A 349 9.85 -7.35 -6.22
C VAL A 349 10.60 -6.18 -6.85
N GLN A 350 10.57 -5.03 -6.20
CA GLN A 350 11.26 -3.81 -6.64
C GLN A 350 12.70 -3.76 -6.16
N GLY A 351 12.96 -4.38 -5.04
CA GLY A 351 14.28 -4.46 -4.46
C GLY A 351 14.35 -5.47 -3.34
N THR A 352 15.55 -5.86 -2.99
CA THR A 352 15.82 -6.83 -1.93
C THR A 352 16.82 -6.27 -0.95
N PHE A 353 16.63 -6.62 0.31
CA PHE A 353 17.55 -6.37 1.41
C PHE A 353 17.97 -7.71 1.97
N ALA A 354 19.26 -8.06 1.85
CA ALA A 354 19.81 -9.31 2.35
C ALA A 354 20.74 -9.04 3.52
N GLN A 355 20.44 -9.61 4.69
CA GLN A 355 21.22 -9.48 5.91
C GLN A 355 20.96 -10.69 6.82
N LEU A 356 21.82 -10.92 7.81
CA LEU A 356 21.52 -11.86 8.88
C LEU A 356 20.18 -11.49 9.53
N PRO A 357 19.25 -12.43 9.73
CA PRO A 357 17.94 -12.16 10.32
C PRO A 357 18.02 -11.95 11.83
N LEU A 358 18.99 -11.18 12.28
CA LEU A 358 19.31 -10.95 13.67
C LEU A 358 19.24 -9.46 14.02
N ARG A 359 18.89 -9.19 15.28
CA ARG A 359 18.98 -7.88 15.90
C ARG A 359 19.45 -8.05 17.34
N LEU A 360 20.24 -7.10 17.85
CA LEU A 360 20.55 -7.07 19.28
C LEU A 360 19.25 -6.99 20.09
N ALA A 361 19.12 -7.79 21.11
CA ALA A 361 17.87 -8.02 21.79
C ALA A 361 17.96 -8.08 23.33
N TRP A 362 18.87 -7.37 23.94
CA TRP A 362 18.77 -7.13 25.39
C TRP A 362 17.61 -6.18 25.70
N ALA A 363 17.34 -5.22 24.77
CA ALA A 363 16.18 -4.34 24.87
C ALA A 363 15.57 -4.07 23.50
N ILE A 364 14.23 -3.96 23.46
CA ILE A 364 13.45 -3.49 22.30
C ILE A 364 12.31 -2.59 22.78
N THR A 365 11.75 -1.81 21.87
CA THR A 365 10.55 -1.04 22.23
C THR A 365 9.30 -1.91 22.19
N ILE A 366 8.29 -1.51 22.99
CA ILE A 366 6.98 -2.15 23.00
C ILE A 366 6.37 -2.18 21.59
N HIS A 367 6.49 -1.09 20.82
CA HIS A 367 6.03 -1.03 19.43
C HIS A 367 6.68 -2.11 18.55
N LYS A 368 7.99 -2.31 18.67
CA LYS A 368 8.71 -3.34 17.90
C LYS A 368 8.43 -4.76 18.41
N SER A 369 7.95 -4.91 19.64
CA SER A 369 7.55 -6.22 20.20
C SER A 369 6.15 -6.65 19.75
N GLN A 370 5.40 -5.78 19.06
CA GLN A 370 4.07 -6.10 18.58
C GLN A 370 4.10 -7.31 17.63
N GLY A 371 3.16 -8.23 17.82
CA GLY A 371 3.15 -9.49 17.08
C GLY A 371 4.09 -10.58 17.65
N LEU A 372 5.13 -10.23 18.41
CA LEU A 372 6.09 -11.17 18.99
C LEU A 372 5.59 -11.78 20.30
N THR A 373 6.22 -12.88 20.73
CA THR A 373 5.93 -13.58 21.98
C THR A 373 7.23 -14.05 22.59
N PHE A 374 7.39 -13.84 23.91
CA PHE A 374 8.59 -14.16 24.65
C PHE A 374 8.25 -15.06 25.85
N ASP A 375 9.23 -15.85 26.27
CA ASP A 375 9.11 -16.63 27.49
C ASP A 375 9.42 -15.77 28.72
N HIS A 376 10.41 -14.85 28.63
CA HIS A 376 10.82 -13.99 29.74
C HIS A 376 10.94 -12.53 29.29
N VAL A 377 10.32 -11.61 30.03
CA VAL A 377 10.37 -10.16 29.76
C VAL A 377 10.64 -9.35 31.00
N ILE A 378 11.43 -8.28 30.85
CA ILE A 378 11.56 -7.19 31.83
C ILE A 378 10.80 -6.00 31.29
N ILE A 379 9.76 -5.56 31.99
CA ILE A 379 8.96 -4.42 31.61
C ILE A 379 9.41 -3.21 32.42
N ASP A 380 9.94 -2.22 31.71
CA ASP A 380 10.34 -0.96 32.29
C ASP A 380 9.23 0.07 32.03
N ALA A 381 8.26 0.11 32.93
CA ALA A 381 7.04 0.92 32.84
C ALA A 381 7.21 2.30 33.48
N GLY A 382 8.38 2.94 33.38
CA GLY A 382 8.59 4.30 33.90
C GLY A 382 7.53 5.30 33.42
N ALA A 383 7.59 6.56 33.85
CA ALA A 383 6.57 7.61 33.73
C ALA A 383 6.09 7.97 32.29
N SER A 384 6.52 7.26 31.27
CA SER A 384 6.28 7.58 29.85
C SER A 384 5.40 6.57 29.08
N PHE A 385 4.65 5.71 29.76
CA PHE A 385 3.76 4.76 29.09
C PHE A 385 2.44 5.43 28.69
N ALA A 386 2.13 5.40 27.40
CA ALA A 386 0.81 5.79 26.91
C ALA A 386 -0.23 4.68 27.21
N PRO A 387 -1.53 5.03 27.29
CA PRO A 387 -2.60 4.04 27.43
C PRO A 387 -2.46 2.90 26.38
N GLY A 388 -2.73 1.68 26.79
CA GLY A 388 -2.59 0.48 25.96
C GLY A 388 -1.17 -0.14 25.89
N GLN A 389 -0.12 0.64 26.12
CA GLN A 389 1.26 0.11 26.04
C GLN A 389 1.55 -0.94 27.13
N VAL A 390 1.00 -0.75 28.33
CA VAL A 390 1.16 -1.73 29.44
C VAL A 390 0.51 -3.06 29.07
N TYR A 391 -0.71 -3.03 28.55
CA TYR A 391 -1.37 -4.24 28.06
C TYR A 391 -0.56 -4.93 26.96
N VAL A 392 -0.06 -4.16 25.98
CA VAL A 392 0.79 -4.70 24.93
C VAL A 392 2.04 -5.35 25.50
N ALA A 393 2.73 -4.71 26.44
CA ALA A 393 3.94 -5.22 27.07
C ALA A 393 3.68 -6.53 27.85
N LEU A 394 2.67 -6.53 28.71
CA LEU A 394 2.28 -7.73 29.49
C LEU A 394 1.86 -8.89 28.59
N SER A 395 1.10 -8.58 27.53
CA SER A 395 0.62 -9.59 26.57
C SER A 395 1.72 -10.18 25.68
N ARG A 396 2.96 -9.68 25.74
CA ARG A 396 4.12 -10.28 25.04
C ARG A 396 4.63 -11.54 25.71
N CYS A 397 4.40 -11.71 26.99
CA CYS A 397 4.83 -12.89 27.74
C CYS A 397 3.79 -14.03 27.67
N LYS A 398 4.27 -15.26 27.65
CA LYS A 398 3.40 -16.46 27.67
C LYS A 398 2.76 -16.66 29.05
N THR A 399 3.52 -16.38 30.11
CA THR A 399 3.11 -16.65 31.49
C THR A 399 3.41 -15.45 32.40
N LEU A 400 2.73 -15.36 33.55
CA LEU A 400 2.96 -14.31 34.54
C LEU A 400 4.37 -14.47 35.19
N GLU A 401 4.82 -15.71 35.36
CA GLU A 401 6.10 -16.05 36.00
C GLU A 401 7.29 -15.53 35.19
N GLY A 402 7.12 -15.46 33.85
CA GLY A 402 8.14 -14.93 32.94
C GLY A 402 8.28 -13.41 32.96
N ILE A 403 7.38 -12.71 33.68
CA ILE A 403 7.40 -11.24 33.76
C ILE A 403 8.20 -10.75 34.96
N VAL A 404 9.06 -9.78 34.73
CA VAL A 404 9.68 -8.95 35.74
C VAL A 404 9.31 -7.49 35.47
N LEU A 405 8.77 -6.82 36.47
CA LEU A 405 8.48 -5.39 36.44
C LEU A 405 9.67 -4.63 37.06
N ALA A 406 10.36 -3.83 36.25
CA ALA A 406 11.44 -2.98 36.77
C ALA A 406 10.94 -1.81 37.61
N THR A 407 9.70 -1.39 37.36
CA THR A 407 8.99 -0.34 38.11
C THR A 407 7.57 -0.81 38.46
N PRO A 408 7.01 -0.39 39.62
CA PRO A 408 5.63 -0.67 39.93
C PRO A 408 4.67 -0.12 38.87
N LEU A 409 3.59 -0.84 38.61
CA LEU A 409 2.53 -0.37 37.74
C LEU A 409 1.53 0.45 38.54
N ASP A 410 1.50 1.76 38.31
CA ASP A 410 0.52 2.63 38.90
C ASP A 410 -0.82 2.57 38.15
N ARG A 411 -1.95 2.74 38.87
CA ARG A 411 -3.31 2.70 38.30
C ARG A 411 -3.51 3.74 37.18
N VAL A 412 -2.78 4.85 37.21
CA VAL A 412 -2.86 5.93 36.21
C VAL A 412 -2.41 5.47 34.83
N PHE A 413 -1.44 4.54 34.74
CA PHE A 413 -0.92 4.01 33.46
C PHE A 413 -1.73 2.87 32.89
N LEU A 414 -2.72 2.37 33.61
CA LEU A 414 -3.57 1.26 33.22
C LEU A 414 -4.87 1.74 32.55
N GLY A 415 -5.07 3.06 32.42
CA GLY A 415 -6.29 3.65 31.86
C GLY A 415 -6.44 3.38 30.35
N CYS A 416 -7.64 3.03 29.93
CA CYS A 416 -8.06 3.10 28.54
C CYS A 416 -8.58 4.51 28.24
N ASP A 417 -8.30 5.01 27.04
CA ASP A 417 -8.87 6.28 26.55
C ASP A 417 -10.42 6.23 26.66
N PRO A 418 -11.08 7.23 27.28
CA PRO A 418 -12.53 7.23 27.42
C PRO A 418 -13.30 7.13 26.10
N THR A 419 -12.78 7.76 25.04
CA THR A 419 -13.36 7.72 23.68
C THR A 419 -13.30 6.30 23.11
N VAL A 420 -12.17 5.62 23.29
CA VAL A 420 -11.99 4.22 22.89
C VAL A 420 -12.94 3.30 23.67
N ARG A 421 -13.09 3.53 24.97
CA ARG A 421 -14.01 2.74 25.80
C ARG A 421 -15.45 2.86 25.35
N SER A 422 -15.91 4.08 25.12
CA SER A 422 -17.28 4.35 24.62
C SER A 422 -17.50 3.69 23.25
N PHE A 423 -16.52 3.80 22.37
CA PHE A 423 -16.59 3.16 21.05
C PHE A 423 -16.68 1.63 21.16
N ILE A 424 -15.82 1.00 21.97
CA ILE A 424 -15.82 -0.45 22.14
C ILE A 424 -17.14 -0.96 22.72
N SER A 425 -17.69 -0.27 23.73
CA SER A 425 -18.99 -0.67 24.30
C SER A 425 -20.10 -0.69 23.26
N ASN A 426 -20.16 0.31 22.40
CA ASN A 426 -21.13 0.36 21.29
C ASN A 426 -20.88 -0.77 20.27
N GLN A 427 -19.61 -1.09 19.99
CA GLN A 427 -19.24 -2.11 19.02
C GLN A 427 -19.55 -3.55 19.51
N GLU A 428 -19.50 -3.81 20.81
CA GLU A 428 -19.89 -5.11 21.38
C GLU A 428 -21.38 -5.42 21.14
N GLU A 429 -22.25 -4.41 21.26
CA GLU A 429 -23.66 -4.53 20.94
C GLU A 429 -23.91 -4.72 19.45
N GLU A 430 -23.17 -4.03 18.61
CA GLU A 430 -23.25 -4.18 17.15
C GLU A 430 -22.74 -5.54 16.67
N ALA A 431 -21.65 -6.07 17.25
CA ALA A 431 -21.14 -7.37 16.92
C ALA A 431 -22.14 -8.49 17.17
N ALA A 432 -22.89 -8.42 18.28
CA ALA A 432 -23.92 -9.38 18.59
C ALA A 432 -25.09 -9.37 17.57
N ARG A 433 -25.41 -8.22 17.00
CA ARG A 433 -26.46 -8.05 15.97
C ARG A 433 -25.99 -8.48 14.57
N SER A 434 -24.74 -8.22 14.23
CA SER A 434 -24.17 -8.44 12.89
C SER A 434 -24.35 -9.88 12.38
N ALA A 435 -24.20 -10.87 13.27
CA ALA A 435 -24.39 -12.28 12.90
C ALA A 435 -25.82 -12.58 12.44
N SER A 436 -26.82 -11.97 13.06
CA SER A 436 -28.25 -12.16 12.70
C SER A 436 -28.62 -11.48 11.38
N GLU A 437 -27.90 -10.43 11.02
CA GLU A 437 -28.17 -9.62 9.82
C GLU A 437 -27.47 -10.15 8.56
N LEU A 438 -26.52 -11.10 8.69
CA LEU A 438 -25.70 -11.61 7.59
C LEU A 438 -26.55 -12.01 6.36
N GLN A 439 -27.64 -12.74 6.56
CA GLN A 439 -28.47 -13.19 5.44
C GLN A 439 -29.12 -12.03 4.69
N GLN A 440 -29.60 -11.02 5.40
CA GLN A 440 -30.17 -9.82 4.79
C GLN A 440 -29.11 -9.02 4.03
N ILE A 441 -27.90 -8.90 4.61
CA ILE A 441 -26.77 -8.19 3.98
C ILE A 441 -26.30 -8.92 2.72
N LYS A 442 -26.20 -10.26 2.74
CA LYS A 442 -25.91 -11.06 1.53
C LYS A 442 -26.96 -10.83 0.43
N GLN A 443 -28.23 -10.84 0.83
CA GLN A 443 -29.33 -10.59 -0.10
C GLN A 443 -29.26 -9.19 -0.71
N ALA A 444 -28.97 -8.18 0.11
CA ALA A 444 -28.76 -6.81 -0.38
C ALA A 444 -27.57 -6.72 -1.35
N TYR A 445 -26.52 -7.50 -1.11
CA TYR A 445 -25.35 -7.53 -1.97
C TYR A 445 -25.62 -8.15 -3.34
N VAL A 446 -26.37 -9.23 -3.42
CA VAL A 446 -26.84 -9.81 -4.71
C VAL A 446 -27.60 -8.76 -5.51
N ARG A 447 -28.53 -8.05 -4.87
CA ARG A 447 -29.31 -6.98 -5.51
C ARG A 447 -28.39 -5.84 -5.97
N HIS A 448 -27.45 -5.43 -5.13
CA HIS A 448 -26.49 -4.36 -5.44
C HIS A 448 -25.62 -4.71 -6.65
N THR A 449 -25.05 -5.91 -6.71
CA THR A 449 -24.18 -6.33 -7.83
C THR A 449 -24.94 -6.47 -9.14
N LEU A 450 -26.19 -6.94 -9.10
CA LEU A 450 -27.07 -6.93 -10.28
C LEU A 450 -27.43 -5.52 -10.74
N ALA A 451 -27.71 -4.62 -9.80
CA ALA A 451 -27.98 -3.22 -10.13
C ALA A 451 -26.75 -2.52 -10.71
N GLU A 452 -25.54 -2.83 -10.18
CA GLU A 452 -24.29 -2.29 -10.69
C GLU A 452 -24.01 -2.74 -12.12
N LEU A 453 -24.30 -3.99 -12.49
CA LEU A 453 -24.13 -4.53 -13.85
C LEU A 453 -24.85 -3.67 -14.90
N PHE A 454 -26.00 -3.10 -14.56
CA PHE A 454 -26.82 -2.28 -15.46
C PHE A 454 -26.78 -0.78 -15.14
N ASN A 455 -25.75 -0.30 -14.45
CA ASN A 455 -25.59 1.11 -14.13
C ASN A 455 -24.58 1.80 -15.06
N PHE A 456 -25.07 2.46 -16.10
CA PHE A 456 -24.27 3.16 -17.10
C PHE A 456 -24.21 4.68 -16.89
N ARG A 457 -24.62 5.20 -15.71
CA ARG A 457 -24.67 6.66 -15.44
C ARG A 457 -23.31 7.32 -15.56
N SER A 458 -22.23 6.67 -15.05
CA SER A 458 -20.88 7.19 -15.19
C SER A 458 -20.43 7.32 -16.65
N LEU A 459 -20.82 6.37 -17.51
CA LEU A 459 -20.56 6.42 -18.95
C LEU A 459 -21.30 7.58 -19.60
N ALA A 460 -22.57 7.80 -19.23
CA ALA A 460 -23.40 8.91 -19.72
C ALA A 460 -22.82 10.28 -19.28
N ASP A 461 -22.38 10.43 -18.05
CA ASP A 461 -21.76 11.65 -17.52
C ASP A 461 -20.46 12.00 -18.26
N MET A 462 -19.65 10.99 -18.57
CA MET A 462 -18.43 11.18 -19.37
C MET A 462 -18.75 11.59 -20.81
N GLN A 463 -19.77 10.97 -21.43
CA GLN A 463 -20.25 11.33 -22.77
C GLN A 463 -20.81 12.76 -22.80
N HIS A 464 -21.62 13.13 -21.82
CA HIS A 464 -22.15 14.49 -21.67
C HIS A 464 -21.00 15.52 -21.55
N SER A 465 -19.97 15.20 -20.75
CA SER A 465 -18.80 16.07 -20.59
C SER A 465 -18.03 16.25 -21.89
N LEU A 466 -17.88 15.21 -22.72
CA LEU A 466 -17.24 15.27 -24.02
C LEU A 466 -18.10 16.08 -25.01
N SER A 467 -19.40 15.80 -25.10
CA SER A 467 -20.34 16.50 -25.95
C SER A 467 -20.36 17.99 -25.64
N ARG A 468 -20.49 18.37 -24.37
CA ARG A 468 -20.47 19.76 -23.91
C ARG A 468 -19.15 20.48 -24.26
N LEU A 469 -17.99 19.84 -24.09
CA LEU A 469 -16.70 20.42 -24.43
C LEU A 469 -16.58 20.66 -25.94
N LEU A 470 -17.01 19.71 -26.76
CA LEU A 470 -16.98 19.85 -28.21
C LEU A 470 -17.96 20.95 -28.67
N THR A 471 -19.16 21.01 -28.13
CA THR A 471 -20.15 22.04 -28.45
C THR A 471 -19.63 23.43 -28.08
N SER A 472 -19.08 23.61 -26.91
CA SER A 472 -18.63 24.93 -26.44
C SER A 472 -17.35 25.44 -27.10
N THR A 473 -16.47 24.57 -27.58
CA THR A 473 -15.11 24.94 -28.01
C THR A 473 -14.86 24.68 -29.49
N TYR A 474 -15.55 23.69 -30.08
CA TYR A 474 -15.19 23.15 -31.40
C TYR A 474 -16.34 23.13 -32.40
N SER A 475 -17.54 23.67 -32.06
CA SER A 475 -18.71 23.63 -32.91
C SER A 475 -18.50 24.26 -34.29
N HIS A 476 -17.70 25.33 -34.41
CA HIS A 476 -17.37 25.94 -35.68
C HIS A 476 -16.28 25.19 -36.47
N ALA A 477 -15.29 24.66 -35.78
CA ALA A 477 -14.17 23.98 -36.45
C ALA A 477 -14.46 22.53 -36.81
N PHE A 478 -15.34 21.85 -36.04
CA PHE A 478 -15.73 20.45 -36.23
C PHE A 478 -17.25 20.25 -36.04
N PRO A 479 -18.08 20.87 -36.87
CA PRO A 479 -19.56 20.85 -36.71
C PRO A 479 -20.13 19.45 -36.81
N GLU A 480 -19.64 18.62 -37.73
CA GLU A 480 -20.14 17.24 -37.92
C GLU A 480 -19.83 16.36 -36.68
N GLU A 481 -18.66 16.49 -36.10
CA GLU A 481 -18.31 15.71 -34.90
C GLU A 481 -19.13 16.20 -33.69
N THR A 482 -19.37 17.51 -33.58
CA THR A 482 -20.21 18.07 -32.50
C THR A 482 -21.65 17.54 -32.57
N VAL A 483 -22.26 17.59 -33.77
CA VAL A 483 -23.63 17.05 -34.00
C VAL A 483 -23.65 15.53 -33.72
N ARG A 484 -22.61 14.79 -34.14
CA ARG A 484 -22.53 13.35 -33.89
C ARG A 484 -22.47 13.03 -32.40
N GLN A 485 -21.69 13.78 -31.61
CA GLN A 485 -21.59 13.56 -30.18
C GLN A 485 -22.88 13.89 -29.44
N GLN A 486 -23.62 14.90 -29.88
CA GLN A 486 -24.97 15.19 -29.39
C GLN A 486 -25.98 14.06 -29.74
N GLN A 487 -25.90 13.51 -30.94
CA GLN A 487 -26.71 12.38 -31.34
C GLN A 487 -26.42 11.14 -30.50
N ILE A 488 -25.15 10.85 -30.22
CA ILE A 488 -24.74 9.75 -29.31
C ILE A 488 -25.34 9.95 -27.93
N GLU A 489 -25.35 11.16 -27.42
CA GLU A 489 -25.91 11.47 -26.10
C GLU A 489 -27.40 11.17 -26.03
N LEU A 490 -28.16 11.51 -27.08
CA LEU A 490 -29.59 11.19 -27.20
C LEU A 490 -29.81 9.68 -27.28
N GLU A 491 -29.11 9.00 -28.18
CA GLU A 491 -29.22 7.54 -28.33
C GLU A 491 -28.82 6.77 -27.06
N LEU A 492 -27.78 7.25 -26.34
CA LEU A 492 -27.36 6.68 -25.08
C LEU A 492 -28.45 6.81 -24.03
N ARG A 493 -29.11 7.96 -23.97
CA ARG A 493 -30.24 8.19 -23.06
C ARG A 493 -31.39 7.24 -23.35
N GLU A 494 -31.87 7.22 -24.58
CA GLU A 494 -33.10 6.47 -24.97
C GLU A 494 -32.88 4.95 -24.92
N LYS A 495 -31.75 4.46 -25.48
CA LYS A 495 -31.51 3.02 -25.66
C LYS A 495 -30.76 2.37 -24.48
N ILE A 496 -30.01 3.15 -23.68
CA ILE A 496 -29.23 2.61 -22.57
C ILE A 496 -29.83 3.06 -21.23
N ILE A 497 -29.87 4.37 -20.95
CA ILE A 497 -30.21 4.85 -19.60
C ILE A 497 -31.67 4.56 -19.27
N ASP A 498 -32.61 4.88 -20.16
CA ASP A 498 -34.05 4.66 -19.92
C ASP A 498 -34.40 3.15 -19.83
N VAL A 499 -33.65 2.30 -20.52
CA VAL A 499 -33.78 0.83 -20.42
C VAL A 499 -33.15 0.32 -19.13
N ALA A 500 -31.95 0.83 -18.73
CA ALA A 500 -31.31 0.50 -17.50
C ALA A 500 -32.11 0.90 -16.27
N ASP A 501 -32.77 2.07 -16.28
CA ASP A 501 -33.63 2.50 -15.18
C ASP A 501 -34.87 1.58 -15.00
N ARG A 502 -35.37 1.01 -16.07
CA ARG A 502 -36.40 -0.06 -16.00
C ARG A 502 -35.86 -1.35 -15.38
N TRP A 503 -34.63 -1.71 -15.73
CA TRP A 503 -33.94 -2.86 -15.10
C TRP A 503 -33.71 -2.62 -13.61
N LEU A 504 -33.24 -1.43 -13.21
CA LEU A 504 -33.04 -1.06 -11.80
C LEU A 504 -34.36 -1.10 -11.02
N THR A 505 -35.46 -0.63 -11.62
CA THR A 505 -36.78 -0.72 -11.01
C THR A 505 -37.21 -2.17 -10.82
N LEU A 506 -37.00 -3.04 -11.80
CA LEU A 506 -37.30 -4.47 -11.71
C LEU A 506 -36.46 -5.16 -10.62
N ILE A 507 -35.13 -4.91 -10.58
CA ILE A 507 -34.21 -5.50 -9.59
C ILE A 507 -34.60 -5.05 -8.17
N ASN A 508 -34.92 -3.79 -7.98
CA ASN A 508 -35.29 -3.24 -6.69
C ASN A 508 -36.64 -3.74 -6.18
N GLY A 509 -37.58 -4.01 -7.08
CA GLY A 509 -38.93 -4.52 -6.76
C GLY A 509 -38.97 -6.04 -6.54
N ALA A 510 -37.98 -6.81 -7.01
CA ALA A 510 -37.98 -8.25 -6.90
C ALA A 510 -37.43 -8.72 -5.54
N THR A 511 -37.91 -9.86 -5.03
CA THR A 511 -37.31 -10.57 -3.90
C THR A 511 -36.00 -11.22 -4.36
N VAL A 512 -35.08 -11.48 -3.42
CA VAL A 512 -33.79 -12.11 -3.77
C VAL A 512 -34.00 -13.53 -4.32
N ALA A 513 -34.98 -14.25 -3.80
CA ALA A 513 -35.34 -15.57 -4.34
C ALA A 513 -35.66 -15.47 -5.85
N GLN A 514 -36.44 -14.46 -6.24
CA GLN A 514 -36.75 -14.20 -7.67
C GLN A 514 -35.52 -13.82 -8.47
N LEU A 515 -34.60 -13.02 -7.89
CA LEU A 515 -33.37 -12.57 -8.59
C LEU A 515 -32.39 -13.72 -8.92
N VAL A 516 -32.45 -14.85 -8.21
CA VAL A 516 -31.59 -16.03 -8.44
C VAL A 516 -32.30 -17.14 -9.19
N GLU A 517 -33.58 -16.97 -9.54
CA GLU A 517 -34.32 -17.95 -10.35
C GLU A 517 -33.72 -18.10 -11.75
N PRO A 518 -33.65 -19.32 -12.31
CA PRO A 518 -33.08 -19.55 -13.64
C PRO A 518 -33.69 -18.68 -14.74
N GLN A 519 -35.01 -18.43 -14.67
CA GLN A 519 -35.69 -17.59 -15.64
C GLN A 519 -35.26 -16.11 -15.57
N PHE A 520 -35.05 -15.60 -14.36
CA PHE A 520 -34.53 -14.23 -14.16
C PHE A 520 -33.07 -14.13 -14.63
N LEU A 521 -32.24 -15.11 -14.31
CA LEU A 521 -30.84 -15.15 -14.73
C LEU A 521 -30.70 -15.26 -16.26
N ASP A 522 -31.57 -16.01 -16.95
CA ASP A 522 -31.63 -16.02 -18.42
C ASP A 522 -32.00 -14.63 -18.99
N ARG A 523 -32.94 -13.95 -18.34
CA ARG A 523 -33.28 -12.58 -18.70
C ARG A 523 -32.10 -11.62 -18.48
N VAL A 524 -31.32 -11.79 -17.41
CA VAL A 524 -30.08 -11.02 -17.17
C VAL A 524 -29.08 -11.23 -18.30
N LYS A 525 -28.89 -12.48 -18.78
CA LYS A 525 -28.03 -12.78 -19.93
C LYS A 525 -28.47 -12.01 -21.17
N LYS A 526 -29.74 -12.10 -21.52
CA LYS A 526 -30.30 -11.40 -22.68
C LYS A 526 -30.21 -9.89 -22.54
N GLY A 527 -30.38 -9.35 -21.32
CA GLY A 527 -30.18 -7.94 -21.02
C GLY A 527 -28.72 -7.51 -21.24
N ALA A 528 -27.77 -8.34 -20.79
CA ALA A 528 -26.34 -8.08 -21.01
C ALA A 528 -25.99 -8.07 -22.50
N GLU A 529 -26.52 -9.00 -23.31
CA GLU A 529 -26.37 -9.01 -24.77
C GLU A 529 -26.91 -7.73 -25.40
N TYR A 530 -28.14 -7.34 -25.03
CA TYR A 530 -28.79 -6.12 -25.54
C TYR A 530 -27.92 -4.87 -25.24
N PHE A 531 -27.46 -4.68 -24.01
CA PHE A 531 -26.69 -3.50 -23.65
C PHE A 531 -25.32 -3.49 -24.35
N ARG A 532 -24.64 -4.64 -24.43
CA ARG A 532 -23.36 -4.77 -25.17
C ARG A 532 -23.53 -4.35 -26.63
N ASP A 533 -24.52 -4.90 -27.31
CA ASP A 533 -24.75 -4.68 -28.75
C ASP A 533 -25.18 -3.23 -29.00
N SER A 534 -26.03 -2.69 -28.15
CA SER A 534 -26.52 -1.29 -28.25
C SER A 534 -25.36 -0.31 -28.01
N LEU A 535 -24.52 -0.51 -26.97
CA LEU A 535 -23.35 0.33 -26.71
C LEU A 535 -22.36 0.28 -27.88
N THR A 536 -22.13 -0.90 -28.43
CA THR A 536 -21.23 -1.08 -29.58
C THR A 536 -21.77 -0.36 -30.82
N ALA A 537 -23.07 -0.42 -31.05
CA ALA A 537 -23.69 0.23 -32.18
C ALA A 537 -23.73 1.78 -32.05
N ILE A 538 -24.04 2.30 -30.86
CA ILE A 538 -24.09 3.74 -30.57
C ILE A 538 -22.72 4.40 -30.75
N PHE A 539 -21.71 3.86 -30.11
CA PHE A 539 -20.39 4.47 -30.15
C PHE A 539 -19.63 4.20 -31.44
N GLY A 540 -19.67 2.97 -31.98
CA GLY A 540 -19.01 2.59 -33.23
C GLY A 540 -17.56 3.10 -33.32
N ASP A 541 -17.26 3.90 -34.35
CA ASP A 541 -15.95 4.54 -34.56
C ASP A 541 -15.87 6.01 -34.04
N SER A 542 -16.94 6.50 -33.40
CA SER A 542 -17.07 7.90 -32.98
C SER A 542 -15.97 8.36 -32.05
N LEU A 543 -15.57 7.52 -31.08
CA LEU A 543 -14.46 7.84 -30.15
C LEU A 543 -13.13 8.02 -30.86
N ARG A 544 -12.90 7.27 -31.96
CA ARG A 544 -11.72 7.43 -32.80
C ARG A 544 -11.74 8.77 -33.56
N ARG A 545 -12.91 9.19 -34.03
CA ARG A 545 -13.08 10.50 -34.68
C ARG A 545 -12.88 11.64 -33.71
N ALA A 546 -13.55 11.57 -32.54
CA ALA A 546 -13.41 12.56 -31.48
C ALA A 546 -11.95 12.73 -31.02
N ALA A 547 -11.17 11.62 -30.94
CA ALA A 547 -9.75 11.67 -30.61
C ALA A 547 -8.87 12.42 -31.61
N ARG A 548 -9.33 12.66 -32.82
CA ARG A 548 -8.63 13.41 -33.90
C ARG A 548 -8.90 14.90 -33.83
N VAL A 549 -9.89 15.35 -33.06
CA VAL A 549 -10.21 16.78 -32.90
C VAL A 549 -9.04 17.50 -32.26
N ARG A 550 -8.52 18.51 -32.95
CA ARG A 550 -7.37 19.30 -32.50
C ARG A 550 -7.59 20.77 -32.84
N SER A 551 -7.07 21.67 -32.01
CA SER A 551 -6.99 23.09 -32.29
C SER A 551 -5.72 23.67 -31.69
N ASP A 552 -5.44 24.94 -31.97
CA ASP A 552 -4.33 25.69 -31.38
C ASP A 552 -4.48 25.85 -29.86
N ASN A 553 -5.68 25.67 -29.31
CA ASN A 553 -5.90 25.59 -27.87
C ASN A 553 -5.42 24.24 -27.32
N LYS A 554 -4.14 24.18 -26.93
CA LYS A 554 -3.48 22.99 -26.39
C LYS A 554 -4.20 22.38 -25.17
N LYS A 555 -4.72 23.23 -24.26
CA LYS A 555 -5.44 22.76 -23.06
C LYS A 555 -6.75 22.07 -23.42
N ALA A 556 -7.55 22.67 -24.30
CA ALA A 556 -8.79 22.08 -24.76
C ALA A 556 -8.55 20.77 -25.54
N SER A 557 -7.57 20.76 -26.44
CA SER A 557 -7.17 19.56 -27.20
C SER A 557 -6.67 18.43 -26.29
N GLN A 558 -5.95 18.76 -25.23
CA GLN A 558 -5.54 17.78 -24.21
C GLN A 558 -6.76 17.23 -23.46
N ARG A 559 -7.70 18.11 -23.08
CA ARG A 559 -8.90 17.70 -22.33
C ARG A 559 -9.82 16.81 -23.17
N VAL A 560 -9.98 17.08 -24.46
CA VAL A 560 -10.72 16.18 -25.37
C VAL A 560 -10.08 14.80 -25.40
N ARG A 561 -8.74 14.74 -25.54
CA ARG A 561 -8.02 13.46 -25.55
C ARG A 561 -8.20 12.67 -24.24
N GLU A 562 -8.10 13.36 -23.10
CA GLU A 562 -8.30 12.73 -21.79
C GLU A 562 -9.72 12.16 -21.65
N LEU A 563 -10.76 12.97 -21.96
CA LEU A 563 -12.15 12.53 -21.89
C LEU A 563 -12.42 11.35 -22.85
N THR A 564 -11.91 11.44 -24.08
CA THR A 564 -12.10 10.37 -25.07
C THR A 564 -11.41 9.07 -24.65
N LEU A 565 -10.21 9.16 -24.06
CA LEU A 565 -9.49 8.00 -23.54
C LEU A 565 -10.26 7.37 -22.37
N ASP A 566 -10.73 8.20 -21.44
CA ASP A 566 -11.46 7.73 -20.26
C ASP A 566 -12.77 7.05 -20.65
N LEU A 567 -13.52 7.66 -21.57
CA LEU A 567 -14.76 7.12 -22.10
C LEU A 567 -14.53 5.79 -22.85
N SER A 568 -13.45 5.71 -23.65
CA SER A 568 -13.04 4.49 -24.33
C SER A 568 -12.70 3.35 -23.35
N GLN A 569 -12.01 3.67 -22.26
CA GLN A 569 -11.67 2.69 -21.22
C GLN A 569 -12.94 2.19 -20.51
N SER A 570 -13.85 3.08 -20.12
CA SER A 570 -15.10 2.71 -19.45
C SER A 570 -15.97 1.84 -20.38
N LEU A 571 -16.16 2.29 -21.62
CA LEU A 571 -16.92 1.53 -22.62
C LEU A 571 -16.34 0.13 -22.86
N SER A 572 -15.01 0.02 -22.96
CA SER A 572 -14.35 -1.28 -23.13
C SER A 572 -14.57 -2.20 -21.92
N ALA A 573 -14.48 -1.65 -20.70
CA ALA A 573 -14.75 -2.42 -19.49
C ALA A 573 -16.19 -2.89 -19.41
N ASP A 574 -17.15 -1.99 -19.66
CA ASP A 574 -18.58 -2.30 -19.61
C ASP A 574 -18.95 -3.35 -20.66
N CYS A 575 -18.50 -3.19 -21.91
CA CYS A 575 -18.75 -4.17 -22.96
C CYS A 575 -18.13 -5.54 -22.69
N SER A 576 -16.89 -5.59 -22.13
CA SER A 576 -16.25 -6.86 -21.79
C SER A 576 -16.93 -7.56 -20.62
N LEU A 577 -17.40 -6.81 -19.62
CA LEU A 577 -18.16 -7.34 -18.50
C LEU A 577 -19.51 -7.90 -18.96
N LEU A 578 -20.24 -7.14 -19.78
CA LEU A 578 -21.53 -7.56 -20.34
C LEU A 578 -21.38 -8.81 -21.22
N ASP A 579 -20.32 -8.88 -22.03
CA ASP A 579 -20.04 -10.05 -22.86
C ASP A 579 -19.78 -11.30 -22.02
N ALA A 580 -18.97 -11.20 -20.98
CA ALA A 580 -18.69 -12.30 -20.07
C ALA A 580 -19.97 -12.79 -19.37
N VAL A 581 -20.85 -11.86 -18.90
CA VAL A 581 -22.13 -12.23 -18.29
C VAL A 581 -23.08 -12.85 -19.30
N ALA A 582 -23.11 -12.36 -20.54
CA ALA A 582 -23.92 -12.93 -21.62
C ALA A 582 -23.50 -14.37 -21.95
N GLN A 583 -22.20 -14.68 -21.94
CA GLN A 583 -21.67 -16.01 -22.24
C GLN A 583 -21.81 -16.98 -21.05
N HIS A 584 -21.38 -16.58 -19.88
CA HIS A 584 -21.23 -17.47 -18.71
C HIS A 584 -22.34 -17.35 -17.68
N GLY A 585 -23.23 -16.36 -17.80
CA GLY A 585 -24.27 -16.07 -16.81
C GLY A 585 -23.78 -15.23 -15.65
N PHE A 586 -24.73 -14.87 -14.76
CA PHE A 586 -24.47 -14.06 -13.59
C PHE A 586 -24.40 -14.92 -12.32
N THR A 587 -23.29 -14.80 -11.59
CA THR A 587 -23.15 -15.14 -10.16
C THR A 587 -22.34 -14.03 -9.52
N VAL A 588 -22.50 -13.77 -8.23
CA VAL A 588 -21.75 -12.68 -7.56
C VAL A 588 -20.24 -12.86 -7.71
N SER A 589 -19.72 -14.07 -7.46
CA SER A 589 -18.29 -14.35 -7.61
C SER A 589 -17.81 -14.30 -9.07
N GLY A 590 -18.65 -14.77 -10.02
CA GLY A 590 -18.38 -14.65 -11.46
C GLY A 590 -18.33 -13.19 -11.89
N TYR A 591 -19.33 -12.40 -11.49
CA TYR A 591 -19.37 -10.98 -11.76
C TYR A 591 -18.11 -10.23 -11.28
N LEU A 592 -17.65 -10.48 -10.04
CA LEU A 592 -16.44 -9.86 -9.51
C LEU A 592 -15.20 -10.22 -10.35
N LYS A 593 -15.03 -11.49 -10.73
CA LYS A 593 -13.94 -11.92 -11.60
C LYS A 593 -14.01 -11.27 -12.99
N TYR A 594 -15.20 -11.23 -13.60
CA TYR A 594 -15.38 -10.60 -14.91
C TYR A 594 -15.12 -9.10 -14.86
N LYS A 595 -15.61 -8.43 -13.81
CA LYS A 595 -15.39 -7.00 -13.58
C LYS A 595 -13.90 -6.67 -13.42
N GLN A 596 -13.18 -7.49 -12.65
CA GLN A 596 -11.74 -7.38 -12.49
C GLN A 596 -11.02 -7.48 -13.85
N SER A 597 -11.27 -8.58 -14.58
CA SER A 597 -10.64 -8.82 -15.88
C SER A 597 -10.98 -7.71 -16.86
N ALA A 598 -12.24 -7.31 -16.97
CA ALA A 598 -12.69 -6.25 -17.84
C ALA A 598 -12.02 -4.90 -17.53
N THR A 599 -11.91 -4.54 -16.25
CA THR A 599 -11.27 -3.28 -15.81
C THR A 599 -9.76 -3.28 -16.11
N LEU A 600 -9.09 -4.41 -15.87
CA LEU A 600 -7.66 -4.54 -16.13
C LEU A 600 -7.37 -4.55 -17.64
N ASP A 601 -8.17 -5.22 -18.45
CA ASP A 601 -8.05 -5.27 -19.91
C ASP A 601 -8.31 -3.93 -20.58
N ALA A 602 -9.36 -3.20 -20.15
CA ALA A 602 -9.76 -1.93 -20.74
C ALA A 602 -8.64 -0.87 -20.75
N THR A 603 -7.65 -1.01 -19.88
CA THR A 603 -6.54 -0.08 -19.75
C THR A 603 -5.28 -0.51 -20.51
N THR A 604 -5.29 -1.64 -21.21
CA THR A 604 -4.17 -2.08 -22.04
C THR A 604 -4.13 -1.32 -23.38
N GLU A 605 -2.92 -1.09 -23.94
CA GLU A 605 -2.78 -0.50 -25.27
C GLU A 605 -3.48 -1.32 -26.38
N LYS A 606 -3.57 -2.63 -26.19
CA LYS A 606 -4.23 -3.55 -27.13
C LYS A 606 -5.74 -3.35 -27.14
N SER A 607 -6.38 -3.15 -26.00
CA SER A 607 -7.83 -2.94 -25.94
C SER A 607 -8.23 -1.58 -26.46
N LEU A 608 -7.44 -0.53 -26.17
CA LEU A 608 -7.63 0.80 -26.75
C LEU A 608 -7.52 0.77 -28.30
N LYS A 609 -6.62 -0.03 -28.86
CA LYS A 609 -6.53 -0.27 -30.31
C LYS A 609 -7.71 -1.10 -30.85
N ARG A 610 -8.30 -2.01 -30.06
CA ARG A 610 -9.49 -2.80 -30.45
C ARG A 610 -10.74 -1.94 -30.52
N VAL A 611 -11.03 -1.16 -29.46
CA VAL A 611 -12.14 -0.18 -29.47
C VAL A 611 -11.97 0.80 -30.63
N ALA A 612 -10.75 1.26 -30.85
CA ALA A 612 -10.40 2.11 -31.97
C ALA A 612 -10.59 1.44 -33.36
N ASN A 613 -10.57 0.12 -33.46
CA ASN A 613 -10.64 -0.62 -34.75
C ASN A 613 -11.99 -1.29 -35.00
N GLY A 614 -13.03 -1.09 -34.14
CA GLY A 614 -14.35 -1.71 -34.31
C GLY A 614 -14.33 -3.25 -34.23
N GLY A 615 -13.31 -3.81 -33.55
CA GLY A 615 -13.17 -5.27 -33.39
C GLY A 615 -14.22 -5.82 -32.40
N ARG A 616 -14.79 -6.98 -32.71
CA ARG A 616 -15.62 -7.73 -31.76
C ARG A 616 -14.76 -8.10 -30.54
N PHE A 617 -15.33 -7.92 -29.35
CA PHE A 617 -14.74 -8.37 -28.10
C PHE A 617 -14.81 -9.91 -28.09
N THR A 618 -13.66 -10.58 -28.28
CA THR A 618 -13.56 -12.03 -28.16
C THR A 618 -13.01 -12.40 -26.81
N ASP A 619 -13.58 -13.45 -26.22
CA ASP A 619 -13.20 -14.05 -24.94
C ASP A 619 -11.68 -14.30 -24.85
N PRO A 620 -10.98 -13.86 -23.78
CA PRO A 620 -9.60 -14.24 -23.54
C PRO A 620 -9.41 -15.76 -23.37
N ALA A 621 -10.45 -16.50 -22.99
CA ALA A 621 -10.41 -17.96 -22.87
C ALA A 621 -10.45 -18.70 -24.22
N SER A 622 -10.83 -18.05 -25.33
CA SER A 622 -10.87 -18.61 -26.67
C SER A 622 -9.61 -18.34 -27.52
N SER A 623 -8.52 -17.87 -26.93
CA SER A 623 -7.25 -17.82 -27.63
C SER A 623 -6.85 -19.24 -28.03
N PRO A 624 -6.65 -19.53 -29.33
CA PRO A 624 -6.22 -20.86 -29.73
C PRO A 624 -4.91 -21.20 -29.03
N ALA A 625 -4.84 -22.41 -28.48
CA ALA A 625 -3.62 -22.97 -27.89
C ALA A 625 -2.41 -22.63 -28.77
N PRO A 626 -1.25 -22.34 -28.19
CA PRO A 626 -0.08 -21.95 -28.95
C PRO A 626 0.19 -23.04 -29.99
N LYS A 627 0.01 -22.71 -31.28
CA LYS A 627 0.40 -23.59 -32.37
C LYS A 627 1.86 -23.93 -32.17
N SER A 628 2.14 -25.23 -32.05
CA SER A 628 3.46 -25.81 -31.96
C SER A 628 4.46 -25.05 -32.82
N ALA A 629 5.59 -24.71 -32.20
CA ALA A 629 6.71 -24.07 -32.87
C ALA A 629 7.16 -24.87 -34.07
N LYS A 630 6.75 -24.46 -35.27
CA LYS A 630 7.42 -24.83 -36.51
C LYS A 630 7.85 -23.53 -37.17
N ASN A 631 9.17 -23.41 -37.27
CA ASN A 631 9.92 -22.48 -38.11
C ASN A 631 9.66 -20.97 -37.87
N ARG A 632 10.25 -20.43 -36.81
CA ARG A 632 10.76 -19.05 -36.85
C ARG A 632 12.23 -19.12 -37.22
N ALA A 633 12.52 -18.71 -38.45
CA ALA A 633 13.85 -18.33 -38.84
C ALA A 633 14.42 -17.38 -37.78
N THR A 634 15.58 -17.70 -37.28
CA THR A 634 16.40 -16.93 -36.36
C THR A 634 16.56 -15.52 -36.92
N LYS A 635 15.80 -14.56 -36.35
CA LYS A 635 16.20 -13.16 -36.43
C LYS A 635 17.43 -13.01 -35.54
N ALA A 636 18.47 -12.43 -36.13
CA ALA A 636 19.69 -12.08 -35.45
C ALA A 636 19.43 -11.39 -34.10
N PRO A 637 20.32 -11.57 -33.09
CA PRO A 637 20.18 -10.94 -31.80
C PRO A 637 20.01 -9.44 -31.99
N LYS A 638 18.97 -8.83 -31.37
CA LYS A 638 18.87 -7.38 -31.27
C LYS A 638 20.10 -6.92 -30.52
N GLU A 639 20.86 -6.02 -31.13
CA GLU A 639 21.94 -5.30 -30.49
C GLU A 639 21.46 -4.71 -29.13
N PRO A 640 22.33 -4.70 -28.12
CA PRO A 640 22.00 -4.12 -26.82
C PRO A 640 21.53 -2.67 -27.04
N ARG A 641 20.44 -2.27 -26.42
CA ARG A 641 19.93 -0.89 -26.46
C ARG A 641 20.99 0.01 -25.83
N THR A 642 21.70 0.78 -26.65
CA THR A 642 22.59 1.85 -26.19
C THR A 642 21.75 2.91 -25.45
N TYR A 643 22.11 3.22 -24.22
CA TYR A 643 21.43 4.27 -23.46
C TYR A 643 21.71 5.67 -24.04
N SER A 644 20.77 6.57 -23.92
CA SER A 644 20.88 7.92 -24.52
C SER A 644 22.13 8.69 -24.06
N HIS A 645 22.56 8.51 -22.82
CA HIS A 645 23.78 9.12 -22.30
C HIS A 645 25.05 8.49 -22.89
N GLU A 646 25.05 7.17 -23.20
CA GLU A 646 26.18 6.49 -23.84
C GLU A 646 26.47 7.07 -25.23
N VAL A 647 25.41 7.25 -26.02
CA VAL A 647 25.54 7.87 -27.34
C VAL A 647 26.10 9.30 -27.24
N THR A 648 25.66 10.10 -26.25
CA THR A 648 26.23 11.44 -26.02
C THR A 648 27.71 11.36 -25.67
N TYR A 649 28.09 10.43 -24.82
CA TYR A 649 29.46 10.26 -24.37
C TYR A 649 30.39 9.80 -25.52
N GLU A 650 29.94 8.88 -26.35
CA GLU A 650 30.71 8.44 -27.53
C GLU A 650 30.92 9.57 -28.54
N MET A 651 29.87 10.39 -28.81
CA MET A 651 29.98 11.55 -29.69
C MET A 651 30.93 12.60 -29.13
N PHE A 652 30.90 12.81 -27.82
CA PHE A 652 31.83 13.75 -27.16
C PHE A 652 33.27 13.24 -27.19
N ARG A 653 33.49 11.93 -26.96
CA ARG A 653 34.82 11.32 -27.14
C ARG A 653 35.34 11.31 -28.58
N ALA A 654 34.44 11.35 -29.55
CA ALA A 654 34.77 11.50 -30.96
C ALA A 654 35.16 12.94 -31.33
N GLY A 655 35.18 13.86 -30.34
CA GLY A 655 35.63 15.27 -30.51
C GLY A 655 34.51 16.27 -30.86
N MET A 656 33.24 15.87 -30.81
CA MET A 656 32.12 16.79 -31.03
C MET A 656 31.89 17.69 -29.82
N THR A 657 31.58 18.95 -30.06
CA THR A 657 31.23 19.92 -29.01
C THR A 657 29.80 19.63 -28.47
N ARG A 658 29.49 20.14 -27.27
CA ARG A 658 28.13 20.01 -26.67
C ARG A 658 27.05 20.58 -27.59
N GLU A 659 27.33 21.68 -28.24
CA GLU A 659 26.45 22.40 -29.18
C GLU A 659 26.19 21.56 -30.45
N GLU A 660 27.23 20.93 -31.00
CA GLU A 660 27.12 20.03 -32.16
C GLU A 660 26.31 18.77 -31.81
N ILE A 661 26.60 18.14 -30.67
CA ILE A 661 25.86 16.96 -30.18
C ILE A 661 24.39 17.34 -29.92
N ALA A 662 24.12 18.51 -29.35
CA ALA A 662 22.76 18.98 -29.09
C ALA A 662 21.97 19.14 -30.38
N ARG A 663 22.61 19.67 -31.43
CA ARG A 663 22.02 19.85 -32.75
C ARG A 663 21.80 18.52 -33.47
N GLU A 664 22.82 17.67 -33.51
CA GLU A 664 22.75 16.37 -34.16
C GLU A 664 21.69 15.46 -33.55
N ARG A 665 21.55 15.47 -32.22
CA ARG A 665 20.61 14.65 -31.48
C ARG A 665 19.25 15.31 -31.26
N SER A 666 19.06 16.56 -31.69
CA SER A 666 17.84 17.35 -31.43
C SER A 666 17.47 17.40 -29.92
N LEU A 667 18.48 17.51 -29.06
CA LEU A 667 18.33 17.61 -27.61
C LEU A 667 18.76 18.99 -27.10
N ALA A 668 18.21 19.43 -25.97
CA ALA A 668 18.65 20.65 -25.33
C ALA A 668 20.09 20.52 -24.80
N ILE A 669 20.91 21.59 -24.92
CA ILE A 669 22.31 21.62 -24.44
C ILE A 669 22.39 21.20 -22.96
N GLY A 670 21.44 21.63 -22.10
CA GLY A 670 21.38 21.20 -20.70
C GLY A 670 21.19 19.69 -20.50
N THR A 671 20.53 19.01 -21.44
CA THR A 671 20.41 17.53 -21.42
C THR A 671 21.74 16.88 -21.77
N ILE A 672 22.44 17.42 -22.76
CA ILE A 672 23.80 16.95 -23.14
C ILE A 672 24.77 17.15 -21.98
N THR A 673 24.77 18.32 -21.35
CA THR A 673 25.59 18.61 -20.16
C THR A 673 25.31 17.60 -19.04
N SER A 674 24.02 17.31 -18.75
CA SER A 674 23.64 16.32 -17.72
C SER A 674 24.10 14.88 -18.06
N HIS A 675 24.07 14.51 -19.35
CA HIS A 675 24.58 13.22 -19.80
C HIS A 675 26.10 13.11 -19.63
N LEU A 676 26.87 14.16 -19.90
CA LEU A 676 28.32 14.18 -19.73
C LEU A 676 28.73 14.22 -18.25
N MET A 677 28.01 15.00 -17.43
CA MET A 677 28.21 15.03 -15.98
C MET A 677 28.06 13.66 -15.33
N HIS A 678 27.15 12.82 -15.83
CA HIS A 678 27.01 11.43 -15.36
C HIS A 678 28.30 10.62 -15.49
N TYR A 679 29.14 10.88 -16.51
CA TYR A 679 30.44 10.24 -16.70
C TYR A 679 31.54 10.93 -15.92
N ALA A 680 31.42 12.24 -15.70
CA ALA A 680 32.31 12.98 -14.81
C ALA A 680 32.15 12.51 -13.35
N ASP A 681 30.92 12.30 -12.88
CA ASP A 681 30.65 11.77 -11.54
C ASP A 681 31.17 10.34 -11.34
N LYS A 682 31.33 9.57 -12.40
CA LYS A 682 31.94 8.23 -12.41
C LYS A 682 33.45 8.25 -12.52
N GLY A 683 34.06 9.40 -12.73
CA GLY A 683 35.50 9.52 -12.96
C GLY A 683 35.97 9.08 -14.35
N GLU A 684 35.04 8.92 -15.32
CA GLU A 684 35.33 8.48 -16.69
C GLU A 684 35.57 9.66 -17.65
N LEU A 685 35.26 10.89 -17.21
CA LEU A 685 35.45 12.12 -17.96
C LEU A 685 35.96 13.22 -17.03
N ASP A 686 36.93 14.01 -17.49
CA ASP A 686 37.38 15.18 -16.73
C ASP A 686 36.34 16.31 -16.84
N PRO A 687 35.80 16.81 -15.71
CA PRO A 687 34.87 17.93 -15.73
C PRO A 687 35.40 19.18 -16.46
N GLY A 688 36.74 19.35 -16.49
CA GLY A 688 37.40 20.44 -17.23
C GLY A 688 37.27 20.34 -18.76
N ASP A 689 37.01 19.14 -19.27
CA ASP A 689 36.76 18.92 -20.70
C ASP A 689 35.34 19.34 -21.12
N ILE A 690 34.41 19.35 -20.16
CA ILE A 690 32.99 19.69 -20.42
C ILE A 690 32.80 21.21 -20.51
N PHE A 691 33.53 21.97 -19.69
CA PHE A 691 33.40 23.41 -19.56
C PHE A 691 34.69 24.13 -19.92
N THR A 692 34.60 25.25 -20.64
CA THR A 692 35.78 26.03 -20.93
C THR A 692 36.38 26.63 -19.66
N PRO A 693 37.73 26.72 -19.54
CA PRO A 693 38.39 27.29 -18.37
C PRO A 693 37.93 28.71 -18.02
N ALA A 694 37.55 29.49 -19.03
CA ALA A 694 37.00 30.84 -18.85
C ALA A 694 35.68 30.83 -18.08
N VAL A 695 34.76 29.92 -18.42
CA VAL A 695 33.45 29.81 -17.75
C VAL A 695 33.63 29.27 -16.31
N VAL A 696 34.49 28.29 -16.12
CA VAL A 696 34.77 27.74 -14.78
C VAL A 696 35.37 28.82 -13.85
N ASN A 697 36.32 29.61 -14.37
CA ASN A 697 36.94 30.68 -13.59
C ASN A 697 35.96 31.84 -13.30
N ALA A 698 35.08 32.19 -14.23
CA ALA A 698 34.03 33.19 -14.01
C ALA A 698 33.08 32.75 -12.88
N VAL A 699 32.59 31.50 -12.91
CA VAL A 699 31.73 30.97 -11.86
C VAL A 699 32.45 30.88 -10.50
N ARG A 700 33.73 30.48 -10.49
CA ARG A 700 34.56 30.46 -9.28
C ARG A 700 34.71 31.86 -8.66
N SER A 701 35.01 32.87 -9.47
CA SER A 701 35.15 34.27 -9.02
C SER A 701 33.84 34.81 -8.46
N ALA A 702 32.71 34.53 -9.14
CA ALA A 702 31.39 34.91 -8.65
C ALA A 702 31.03 34.22 -7.32
N MET A 703 31.41 32.94 -7.13
CA MET A 703 31.23 32.22 -5.87
C MET A 703 32.06 32.81 -4.72
N GLN A 704 33.29 33.25 -5.01
CA GLN A 704 34.16 33.88 -4.00
C GLN A 704 33.67 35.26 -3.53
N SER A 705 32.88 35.95 -4.34
CA SER A 705 32.31 37.27 -4.01
C SER A 705 30.95 37.19 -3.27
N LEU A 706 30.44 35.98 -3.03
CA LEU A 706 29.16 35.72 -2.38
C LEU A 706 29.33 34.87 -1.10
N PRO A 707 28.36 34.88 -0.17
CA PRO A 707 28.39 34.00 0.98
C PRO A 707 28.47 32.51 0.57
N PRO A 708 29.06 31.62 1.39
CA PRO A 708 29.29 30.21 1.04
C PRO A 708 27.99 29.40 0.75
N ASP A 709 26.85 29.89 1.24
CA ASP A 709 25.51 29.32 1.05
C ASP A 709 24.73 29.93 -0.12
N ALA A 710 25.32 30.84 -0.88
CA ALA A 710 24.65 31.50 -2.00
C ALA A 710 24.06 30.52 -3.00
N SER A 711 22.84 30.78 -3.44
CA SER A 711 22.11 29.93 -4.40
C SER A 711 22.62 30.10 -5.83
N SER A 712 22.43 29.09 -6.70
CA SER A 712 22.84 29.20 -8.12
C SER A 712 22.23 30.37 -8.88
N PRO A 713 20.97 30.79 -8.64
CA PRO A 713 20.43 32.02 -9.22
C PRO A 713 21.15 33.31 -8.76
N GLN A 714 21.65 33.35 -7.52
CA GLN A 714 22.43 34.51 -7.04
C GLN A 714 23.81 34.58 -7.69
N ILE A 715 24.42 33.42 -7.93
CA ILE A 715 25.68 33.34 -8.70
C ILE A 715 25.44 33.75 -10.14
N ALA A 716 24.35 33.33 -10.77
CA ALA A 716 23.98 33.69 -12.13
C ALA A 716 23.77 35.18 -12.31
N ALA A 717 23.26 35.89 -11.32
CA ALA A 717 23.03 37.33 -11.36
C ALA A 717 24.35 38.16 -11.49
N LEU A 718 25.50 37.56 -11.18
CA LEU A 718 26.82 38.19 -11.32
C LEU A 718 27.55 37.77 -12.59
N LEU A 719 26.95 36.93 -13.42
CA LEU A 719 27.56 36.37 -14.62
C LEU A 719 26.82 36.87 -15.89
N PRO A 720 27.50 36.89 -17.05
CA PRO A 720 26.83 37.20 -18.30
C PRO A 720 25.71 36.21 -18.63
N ASP A 721 24.61 36.69 -19.23
CA ASP A 721 23.47 35.89 -19.67
C ASP A 721 23.83 34.79 -20.68
N THR A 722 25.02 34.81 -21.22
CA THR A 722 25.56 33.78 -22.13
C THR A 722 25.91 32.47 -21.43
N ILE A 723 26.01 32.45 -20.09
CA ILE A 723 26.30 31.25 -19.32
C ILE A 723 24.99 30.66 -18.82
N PRO A 724 24.58 29.48 -19.30
CA PRO A 724 23.32 28.84 -18.89
C PRO A 724 23.29 28.53 -17.39
N LEU A 725 22.16 28.75 -16.74
CA LEU A 725 21.98 28.44 -15.31
C LEU A 725 22.31 26.96 -14.95
N ASN A 726 22.05 26.04 -15.88
CA ASN A 726 22.38 24.62 -15.71
C ASN A 726 23.90 24.39 -15.64
N ASP A 727 24.69 25.11 -16.44
CA ASP A 727 26.16 25.04 -16.41
C ASP A 727 26.70 25.61 -15.08
N ILE A 728 26.09 26.68 -14.57
CA ILE A 728 26.43 27.25 -13.25
C ILE A 728 26.15 26.26 -12.13
N VAL A 729 25.02 25.54 -12.18
CA VAL A 729 24.65 24.49 -11.20
C VAL A 729 25.69 23.37 -11.22
N CYS A 730 26.06 22.88 -12.41
CA CYS A 730 27.03 21.80 -12.57
C CYS A 730 28.44 22.22 -12.08
N ILE A 731 28.95 23.39 -12.52
CA ILE A 731 30.26 23.89 -12.11
C ILE A 731 30.31 24.14 -10.59
N ARG A 732 29.23 24.69 -10.01
CA ARG A 732 29.13 24.86 -8.57
C ARG A 732 29.24 23.54 -7.80
N SER A 733 28.64 22.46 -8.33
CA SER A 733 28.73 21.12 -7.75
C SER A 733 30.15 20.56 -7.81
N LEU A 734 30.90 20.88 -8.86
CA LEU A 734 32.29 20.46 -9.04
C LEU A 734 33.30 21.26 -8.19
N LEU A 735 32.97 22.51 -7.81
CA LEU A 735 33.84 23.41 -7.04
C LEU A 735 33.60 23.32 -5.51
N ARG A 736 32.58 22.60 -5.08
CA ARG A 736 32.29 22.26 -3.68
C ARG A 736 32.96 20.96 -3.30
#